data_5520da8cf2ce4078cc04ffc0331092ea
#
_entry.id   5520da8cf2ce4078cc04ffc0331092ea
#
_cell.length_a   1.000
_cell.length_b   1.000
_cell.length_c   1.000
_cell.angle_alpha   90.00
_cell.angle_beta   90.00
_cell.angle_gamma   90.00
#
_symmetry.space_group_name_H-M   'P 1'
#
loop_
_entity.id
_entity.type
_entity.pdbx_description
1 polymer ?
#
loop_
_entity_poly.entity_id
_entity_poly.type
_entity_poly.pdbx_seq_one_letter_code
_entity_poly.pdbx_strand_id
1 'polypeptide(L)'
;MKTGFYPKLAFDGIRKNRRMYVPFICTCIGMVMMFYIISYLHYSDTIASMNGGQIMRSTLNLGSIVVGIFSCIFLFYTNSFLIRRRKKEFGLYHILGMGKLNIARILFWETLLTAVISLVLGIGFGILFSKLAELAMARLTHAQIIYSMHISPDSILFTLTVFGCIFILLFFNTLRQVHFSNAITLVKSESVGEKPPKGNILLGLLGMICLAAAYYLAVTVADPVSALGMFFIAVILVIIGTYLIMIAGSVLFCKLLQKNKRYYYKANHFVSISSMAYRMKRNGAGLASICILATMVLVMLSTTVSLYFGMDDVLSNRYPYQFNTTVSYDSFDMMSDENTASIRKLASDVMDKYECTQSNVSDYRSACFYGYLIDNDFVCDAKFDSHSETTNYLEGTMFYFVPLSDYNKMMGTNETLASDEALLFSTRYSDYNESTISFEHGMTYTIKKQIDKFRPDGNSMANISTTFVLIVPDIHAAVDAIAALPGNEKSVYFYWHYNFDTNLNRDDQILLANDLSSTISDFFTQSYKQNTGIMRCQFESRAANYEEFLADFGSLFYLAIVLSIVFLIAAVLIIYYKQISEGYEDQARFDIMQKIGMTKREIKKSINSQLLTVFFLPLVGAGIHLIFAFPMIRKILLLFNLTNLHLYTIVTLISFGAFALFYTIVYRITSNAYYHIVSGVSNSR
;
A
#
# COMPACT_ATOMS: atom_id res chain seq x y z
N MET A 1 37.90 23.19 -33.26
CA MET A 1 37.48 21.78 -33.07
C MET A 1 36.30 21.52 -33.99
N LYS A 2 36.30 20.38 -34.73
CA LYS A 2 35.21 20.04 -35.67
C LYS A 2 33.88 19.93 -34.92
N THR A 3 32.83 20.49 -35.44
CA THR A 3 31.44 20.54 -34.93
C THR A 3 30.82 19.17 -34.80
N GLY A 4 31.26 18.18 -34.31
CA GLY A 4 30.77 16.81 -34.12
C GLY A 4 31.64 15.96 -33.20
N PHE A 5 32.71 16.53 -32.68
CA PHE A 5 33.69 15.78 -31.87
C PHE A 5 33.07 15.26 -30.54
N TYR A 6 32.38 16.12 -29.78
CA TYR A 6 31.79 15.76 -28.50
C TYR A 6 30.64 14.77 -28.61
N PRO A 7 29.67 14.92 -29.52
CA PRO A 7 28.62 13.92 -29.75
C PRO A 7 29.18 12.56 -30.16
N LYS A 8 30.21 12.52 -31.04
CA LYS A 8 30.82 11.27 -31.43
C LYS A 8 31.53 10.59 -30.27
N LEU A 9 32.27 11.34 -29.44
CA LEU A 9 32.95 10.83 -28.29
C LEU A 9 31.98 10.31 -27.22
N ALA A 10 30.84 10.98 -27.04
CA ALA A 10 29.76 10.53 -26.16
C ALA A 10 29.15 9.21 -26.67
N PHE A 11 28.83 9.11 -27.97
CA PHE A 11 28.29 7.88 -28.55
C PHE A 11 29.28 6.72 -28.43
N ASP A 12 30.57 6.94 -28.75
CA ASP A 12 31.62 5.93 -28.59
C ASP A 12 31.78 5.51 -27.13
N GLY A 13 31.64 6.44 -26.18
CA GLY A 13 31.63 6.18 -24.75
C GLY A 13 30.49 5.25 -24.33
N ILE A 14 29.27 5.51 -24.80
CA ILE A 14 28.10 4.65 -24.58
C ILE A 14 28.31 3.27 -25.19
N ARG A 15 28.78 3.20 -26.45
CA ARG A 15 29.01 1.94 -27.18
C ARG A 15 30.08 1.07 -26.52
N LYS A 16 31.18 1.68 -26.08
CA LYS A 16 32.29 0.99 -25.40
C LYS A 16 31.85 0.45 -24.05
N ASN A 17 31.00 1.18 -23.33
CA ASN A 17 30.47 0.81 -22.03
C ASN A 17 29.04 0.18 -22.13
N ARG A 18 28.69 -0.47 -23.26
CA ARG A 18 27.34 -1.01 -23.51
C ARG A 18 26.81 -1.92 -22.43
N ARG A 19 27.67 -2.71 -21.76
CA ARG A 19 27.27 -3.60 -20.66
C ARG A 19 26.67 -2.86 -19.46
N MET A 20 26.93 -1.58 -19.32
CA MET A 20 26.36 -0.73 -18.25
C MET A 20 25.28 0.21 -18.78
N TYR A 21 25.49 0.81 -19.97
CA TYR A 21 24.52 1.76 -20.52
C TYR A 21 23.25 1.11 -21.03
N VAL A 22 23.33 -0.08 -21.68
CA VAL A 22 22.13 -0.75 -22.21
C VAL A 22 21.12 -1.06 -21.10
N PRO A 23 21.48 -1.70 -19.97
CA PRO A 23 20.53 -1.91 -18.88
C PRO A 23 19.99 -0.59 -18.29
N PHE A 24 20.81 0.47 -18.21
CA PHE A 24 20.37 1.77 -17.73
C PHE A 24 19.33 2.39 -18.67
N ILE A 25 19.59 2.39 -19.99
CA ILE A 25 18.66 2.91 -20.99
C ILE A 25 17.36 2.10 -20.99
N CYS A 26 17.45 0.73 -20.93
CA CYS A 26 16.27 -0.12 -20.83
C CYS A 26 15.41 0.20 -19.61
N THR A 27 16.04 0.55 -18.48
CA THR A 27 15.31 0.98 -17.30
C THR A 27 14.65 2.32 -17.48
N CYS A 28 15.38 3.31 -18.04
CA CYS A 28 14.79 4.59 -18.34
C CYS A 28 13.57 4.44 -19.27
N ILE A 29 13.69 3.58 -20.31
CA ILE A 29 12.57 3.23 -21.20
C ILE A 29 11.40 2.63 -20.42
N GLY A 30 11.67 1.66 -19.54
CA GLY A 30 10.65 1.01 -18.71
C GLY A 30 9.95 1.98 -17.77
N MET A 31 10.70 2.88 -17.11
CA MET A 31 10.12 3.89 -16.22
C MET A 31 9.27 4.92 -16.99
N VAL A 32 9.75 5.42 -18.12
CA VAL A 32 8.99 6.32 -19.00
C VAL A 32 7.72 5.65 -19.51
N MET A 33 7.83 4.39 -19.96
CA MET A 33 6.69 3.60 -20.46
C MET A 33 5.62 3.44 -19.37
N MET A 34 5.99 3.01 -18.16
CA MET A 34 5.05 2.79 -17.08
C MET A 34 4.39 4.08 -16.60
N PHE A 35 5.17 5.16 -16.52
CA PHE A 35 4.64 6.48 -16.19
C PHE A 35 3.64 6.97 -17.24
N TYR A 36 3.98 6.82 -18.53
CA TYR A 36 3.08 7.16 -19.62
C TYR A 36 1.78 6.37 -19.55
N ILE A 37 1.83 5.05 -19.31
CA ILE A 37 0.65 4.19 -19.20
C ILE A 37 -0.29 4.68 -18.09
N ILE A 38 0.23 4.97 -16.89
CA ILE A 38 -0.59 5.47 -15.79
C ILE A 38 -1.17 6.84 -16.12
N SER A 39 -0.37 7.74 -16.70
CA SER A 39 -0.83 9.06 -17.12
C SER A 39 -1.89 8.98 -18.21
N TYR A 40 -1.74 8.07 -19.18
CA TYR A 40 -2.73 7.81 -20.23
C TYR A 40 -4.07 7.37 -19.62
N LEU A 41 -4.06 6.43 -18.67
CA LEU A 41 -5.27 5.99 -18.01
C LEU A 41 -5.94 7.10 -17.19
N HIS A 42 -5.13 7.96 -16.54
CA HIS A 42 -5.66 9.12 -15.80
C HIS A 42 -6.38 10.12 -16.72
N TYR A 43 -5.84 10.40 -17.92
CA TYR A 43 -6.45 11.33 -18.88
C TYR A 43 -7.46 10.67 -19.81
N SER A 44 -7.71 9.37 -19.73
CA SER A 44 -8.64 8.65 -20.59
C SER A 44 -10.10 9.05 -20.33
N ASP A 45 -10.80 9.47 -21.38
CA ASP A 45 -12.24 9.76 -21.32
C ASP A 45 -13.06 8.48 -21.14
N THR A 46 -12.56 7.36 -21.62
CA THR A 46 -13.16 6.04 -21.42
C THR A 46 -13.28 5.74 -19.92
N ILE A 47 -12.22 5.98 -19.15
CA ILE A 47 -12.21 5.75 -17.69
C ILE A 47 -13.13 6.77 -16.98
N ALA A 48 -13.17 8.02 -17.46
CA ALA A 48 -14.05 9.03 -16.88
C ALA A 48 -15.54 8.70 -16.99
N SER A 49 -15.94 8.02 -18.06
CA SER A 49 -17.33 7.63 -18.32
C SER A 49 -17.76 6.34 -17.62
N MET A 50 -16.83 5.60 -16.97
CA MET A 50 -17.14 4.40 -16.20
C MET A 50 -17.76 4.74 -14.85
N ASN A 51 -18.56 3.82 -14.30
CA ASN A 51 -19.03 3.94 -12.92
C ASN A 51 -17.82 4.00 -11.99
N GLY A 52 -17.79 4.96 -11.05
CA GLY A 52 -16.61 5.21 -10.20
C GLY A 52 -15.40 5.81 -10.94
N GLY A 53 -15.53 6.26 -12.19
CA GLY A 53 -14.44 6.75 -13.02
C GLY A 53 -13.66 7.92 -12.41
N GLN A 54 -14.30 8.76 -11.61
CA GLN A 54 -13.62 9.84 -10.88
C GLN A 54 -12.69 9.29 -9.79
N ILE A 55 -13.11 8.29 -9.05
CA ILE A 55 -12.29 7.61 -8.02
C ILE A 55 -11.09 6.94 -8.70
N MET A 56 -11.33 6.21 -9.81
CA MET A 56 -10.25 5.61 -10.60
C MET A 56 -9.24 6.65 -11.07
N ARG A 57 -9.67 7.78 -11.62
CA ARG A 57 -8.79 8.87 -12.05
C ARG A 57 -7.95 9.42 -10.88
N SER A 58 -8.57 9.64 -9.73
CA SER A 58 -7.87 10.13 -8.53
C SER A 58 -6.79 9.15 -8.07
N THR A 59 -7.11 7.86 -8.03
CA THR A 59 -6.17 6.78 -7.68
C THR A 59 -5.00 6.70 -8.68
N LEU A 60 -5.28 6.79 -9.98
CA LEU A 60 -4.25 6.79 -11.03
C LEU A 60 -3.38 8.05 -10.98
N ASN A 61 -3.94 9.22 -10.65
CA ASN A 61 -3.18 10.45 -10.44
C ASN A 61 -2.19 10.30 -9.28
N LEU A 62 -2.65 9.79 -8.14
CA LEU A 62 -1.77 9.46 -7.01
C LEU A 62 -0.67 8.48 -7.43
N GLY A 63 -1.04 7.46 -8.21
CA GLY A 63 -0.09 6.50 -8.78
C GLY A 63 0.97 7.15 -9.66
N SER A 64 0.59 8.10 -10.52
CA SER A 64 1.53 8.83 -11.39
C SER A 64 2.55 9.64 -10.57
N ILE A 65 2.11 10.29 -9.50
CA ILE A 65 2.98 11.02 -8.57
C ILE A 65 4.00 10.07 -7.91
N VAL A 66 3.50 8.93 -7.39
CA VAL A 66 4.37 7.92 -6.75
C VAL A 66 5.41 7.37 -7.73
N VAL A 67 5.01 7.00 -8.95
CA VAL A 67 5.93 6.51 -9.99
C VAL A 67 6.92 7.59 -10.40
N GLY A 68 6.50 8.85 -10.53
CA GLY A 68 7.37 9.97 -10.85
C GLY A 68 8.46 10.20 -9.80
N ILE A 69 8.09 10.27 -8.52
CA ILE A 69 9.02 10.42 -7.39
C ILE A 69 9.97 9.22 -7.32
N PHE A 70 9.43 8.01 -7.40
CA PHE A 70 10.22 6.80 -7.36
C PHE A 70 11.20 6.73 -8.54
N SER A 71 10.76 7.03 -9.76
CA SER A 71 11.62 7.08 -10.95
C SER A 71 12.76 8.09 -10.77
N CYS A 72 12.49 9.26 -10.22
CA CYS A 72 13.49 10.26 -9.90
C CYS A 72 14.57 9.67 -8.96
N ILE A 73 14.17 9.18 -7.80
CA ILE A 73 15.09 8.61 -6.79
C ILE A 73 15.91 7.46 -7.38
N PHE A 74 15.24 6.56 -8.09
CA PHE A 74 15.86 5.37 -8.64
C PHE A 74 16.83 5.67 -9.78
N LEU A 75 16.47 6.56 -10.70
CA LEU A 75 17.36 6.99 -11.78
C LEU A 75 18.58 7.76 -11.27
N PHE A 76 18.42 8.55 -10.19
CA PHE A 76 19.56 9.17 -9.49
C PHE A 76 20.54 8.13 -8.91
N TYR A 77 20.00 7.09 -8.28
CA TYR A 77 20.79 6.00 -7.72
C TYR A 77 21.57 5.27 -8.82
N THR A 78 20.89 4.84 -9.89
CA THR A 78 21.50 4.09 -10.99
C THR A 78 22.50 4.92 -11.79
N ASN A 79 22.19 6.18 -12.07
CA ASN A 79 23.10 7.12 -12.73
C ASN A 79 24.37 7.37 -11.89
N SER A 80 24.22 7.56 -10.57
CA SER A 80 25.37 7.74 -9.68
C SER A 80 26.29 6.52 -9.68
N PHE A 81 25.71 5.33 -9.79
CA PHE A 81 26.48 4.09 -9.94
C PHE A 81 27.23 4.04 -11.28
N LEU A 82 26.55 4.38 -12.39
CA LEU A 82 27.14 4.43 -13.73
C LEU A 82 28.35 5.37 -13.78
N ILE A 83 28.18 6.60 -13.27
CA ILE A 83 29.24 7.63 -13.23
C ILE A 83 30.40 7.19 -12.36
N ARG A 84 30.15 6.57 -11.22
CA ARG A 84 31.21 6.09 -10.32
C ARG A 84 32.15 5.10 -11.01
N ARG A 85 31.66 4.26 -11.87
CA ARG A 85 32.45 3.31 -12.66
C ARG A 85 33.32 3.98 -13.74
N ARG A 86 32.83 5.08 -14.29
CA ARG A 86 33.53 5.82 -15.34
C ARG A 86 34.53 6.86 -14.83
N LYS A 87 34.65 6.99 -13.52
CA LYS A 87 35.57 7.96 -12.92
C LYS A 87 37.01 7.84 -13.45
N LYS A 88 37.49 6.61 -13.72
CA LYS A 88 38.81 6.41 -14.32
C LYS A 88 38.93 6.98 -15.72
N GLU A 89 37.92 6.81 -16.58
CA GLU A 89 37.89 7.37 -17.93
C GLU A 89 37.97 8.88 -17.87
N PHE A 90 37.20 9.52 -16.97
CA PHE A 90 37.24 10.97 -16.79
C PHE A 90 38.58 11.44 -16.21
N GLY A 91 39.17 10.67 -15.30
CA GLY A 91 40.51 10.92 -14.79
C GLY A 91 41.57 10.87 -15.90
N LEU A 92 41.48 9.88 -16.78
CA LEU A 92 42.38 9.75 -17.95
C LEU A 92 42.20 10.93 -18.92
N TYR A 93 40.97 11.34 -19.23
CA TYR A 93 40.71 12.52 -20.07
C TYR A 93 41.31 13.78 -19.46
N HIS A 94 41.28 13.90 -18.15
CA HIS A 94 41.89 15.04 -17.43
C HIS A 94 43.43 15.04 -17.51
N ILE A 95 44.06 13.86 -17.40
CA ILE A 95 45.52 13.71 -17.56
C ILE A 95 45.94 14.00 -19.01
N LEU A 96 45.13 13.63 -19.98
CA LEU A 96 45.32 13.92 -21.42
C LEU A 96 45.06 15.41 -21.77
N GLY A 97 44.83 16.28 -20.79
CA GLY A 97 44.70 17.72 -20.98
C GLY A 97 43.27 18.22 -21.25
N MET A 98 42.24 17.36 -21.10
CA MET A 98 40.86 17.81 -21.26
C MET A 98 40.40 18.56 -20.01
N GLY A 99 40.09 19.85 -20.17
CA GLY A 99 39.52 20.68 -19.09
C GLY A 99 38.14 20.21 -18.66
N LYS A 100 37.75 20.56 -17.42
CA LYS A 100 36.43 20.18 -16.83
C LYS A 100 35.23 20.56 -17.70
N LEU A 101 35.30 21.69 -18.42
CA LEU A 101 34.22 22.13 -19.32
C LEU A 101 34.06 21.20 -20.53
N ASN A 102 35.15 20.64 -21.06
CA ASN A 102 35.10 19.71 -22.17
C ASN A 102 34.50 18.35 -21.73
N ILE A 103 34.83 17.90 -20.52
CA ILE A 103 34.21 16.71 -19.92
C ILE A 103 32.71 16.95 -19.69
N ALA A 104 32.33 18.13 -19.21
CA ALA A 104 30.92 18.52 -19.05
C ALA A 104 30.14 18.48 -20.39
N ARG A 105 30.76 18.90 -21.50
CA ARG A 105 30.15 18.80 -22.84
C ARG A 105 29.95 17.35 -23.29
N ILE A 106 30.88 16.46 -22.98
CA ILE A 106 30.70 15.01 -23.24
C ILE A 106 29.53 14.46 -22.46
N LEU A 107 29.46 14.75 -21.13
CA LEU A 107 28.39 14.31 -20.25
C LEU A 107 27.03 14.87 -20.68
N PHE A 108 26.99 16.11 -21.16
CA PHE A 108 25.76 16.70 -21.72
C PHE A 108 25.24 15.87 -22.89
N TRP A 109 26.10 15.56 -23.89
CA TRP A 109 25.69 14.75 -25.03
C TRP A 109 25.33 13.31 -24.65
N GLU A 110 26.01 12.69 -23.70
CA GLU A 110 25.67 11.36 -23.19
C GLU A 110 24.28 11.36 -22.53
N THR A 111 24.01 12.34 -21.65
CA THR A 111 22.71 12.47 -20.99
C THR A 111 21.61 12.78 -22.00
N LEU A 112 21.88 13.67 -22.96
CA LEU A 112 20.92 14.03 -24.01
C LEU A 112 20.56 12.82 -24.89
N LEU A 113 21.56 12.07 -25.37
CA LEU A 113 21.33 10.84 -26.16
C LEU A 113 20.53 9.81 -25.37
N THR A 114 20.88 9.59 -24.11
CA THR A 114 20.15 8.68 -23.24
C THR A 114 18.71 9.15 -23.03
N ALA A 115 18.50 10.43 -22.77
CA ALA A 115 17.16 11.02 -22.60
C ALA A 115 16.31 10.88 -23.86
N VAL A 116 16.84 11.26 -25.03
CA VAL A 116 16.10 11.16 -26.29
C VAL A 116 15.70 9.72 -26.60
N ILE A 117 16.67 8.78 -26.51
CA ILE A 117 16.38 7.35 -26.75
C ILE A 117 15.31 6.85 -25.78
N SER A 118 15.45 7.19 -24.48
CA SER A 118 14.54 6.71 -23.46
C SER A 118 13.13 7.30 -23.58
N LEU A 119 13.02 8.58 -23.92
CA LEU A 119 11.73 9.24 -24.12
C LEU A 119 11.04 8.74 -25.39
N VAL A 120 11.74 8.67 -26.52
CA VAL A 120 11.14 8.22 -27.79
C VAL A 120 10.68 6.77 -27.68
N LEU A 121 11.54 5.87 -27.22
CA LEU A 121 11.19 4.46 -27.12
C LEU A 121 10.23 4.19 -25.95
N GLY A 122 10.38 4.89 -24.81
CA GLY A 122 9.51 4.74 -23.66
C GLY A 122 8.08 5.19 -23.94
N ILE A 123 7.89 6.35 -24.56
CA ILE A 123 6.56 6.83 -24.98
C ILE A 123 6.02 5.95 -26.11
N GLY A 124 6.86 5.54 -27.08
CA GLY A 124 6.45 4.64 -28.15
C GLY A 124 5.92 3.31 -27.65
N PHE A 125 6.65 2.64 -26.76
CA PHE A 125 6.16 1.43 -26.09
C PHE A 125 4.98 1.73 -25.16
N GLY A 126 4.97 2.88 -24.49
CA GLY A 126 3.85 3.32 -23.67
C GLY A 126 2.55 3.42 -24.46
N ILE A 127 2.57 4.04 -25.65
CA ILE A 127 1.43 4.12 -26.56
C ILE A 127 1.02 2.70 -27.02
N LEU A 128 1.97 1.85 -27.37
CA LEU A 128 1.68 0.48 -27.81
C LEU A 128 0.96 -0.34 -26.71
N PHE A 129 1.43 -0.22 -25.48
CA PHE A 129 0.88 -1.00 -24.34
C PHE A 129 -0.25 -0.28 -23.59
N SER A 130 -0.51 1.01 -23.85
CA SER A 130 -1.58 1.75 -23.15
C SER A 130 -2.96 1.14 -23.36
N LYS A 131 -3.26 0.65 -24.58
CA LYS A 131 -4.55 -0.01 -24.83
C LYS A 131 -4.68 -1.35 -24.12
N LEU A 132 -3.60 -2.12 -24.05
CA LEU A 132 -3.58 -3.36 -23.28
C LEU A 132 -3.81 -3.08 -21.78
N ALA A 133 -3.21 -2.02 -21.27
CA ALA A 133 -3.36 -1.57 -19.89
C ALA A 133 -4.81 -1.12 -19.60
N GLU A 134 -5.43 -0.37 -20.50
CA GLU A 134 -6.83 0.04 -20.42
C GLU A 134 -7.78 -1.17 -20.43
N LEU A 135 -7.54 -2.13 -21.34
CA LEU A 135 -8.31 -3.38 -21.40
C LEU A 135 -8.16 -4.22 -20.12
N ALA A 136 -6.94 -4.27 -19.57
CA ALA A 136 -6.70 -4.97 -18.31
C ALA A 136 -7.46 -4.31 -17.15
N MET A 137 -7.46 -2.99 -17.07
CA MET A 137 -8.20 -2.24 -16.07
C MET A 137 -9.72 -2.43 -16.24
N ALA A 138 -10.25 -2.28 -17.46
CA ALA A 138 -11.67 -2.50 -17.77
C ALA A 138 -12.09 -3.93 -17.41
N ARG A 139 -11.22 -4.93 -17.63
CA ARG A 139 -11.50 -6.32 -17.24
C ARG A 139 -11.56 -6.51 -15.72
N LEU A 140 -10.68 -5.84 -14.97
CA LEU A 140 -10.66 -5.90 -13.51
C LEU A 140 -11.86 -5.19 -12.88
N THR A 141 -12.34 -4.13 -13.50
CA THR A 141 -13.49 -3.33 -13.01
C THR A 141 -14.82 -3.74 -13.66
N HIS A 142 -14.85 -4.81 -14.45
CA HIS A 142 -16.01 -5.29 -15.21
C HIS A 142 -16.68 -4.21 -16.07
N ALA A 143 -15.93 -3.17 -16.46
CA ALA A 143 -16.43 -2.06 -17.24
C ALA A 143 -16.60 -2.41 -18.72
N GLN A 144 -17.43 -1.65 -19.44
CA GLN A 144 -17.60 -1.81 -20.87
C GLN A 144 -16.31 -1.55 -21.63
N ILE A 145 -15.96 -2.45 -22.54
CA ILE A 145 -14.72 -2.39 -23.31
C ILE A 145 -14.96 -1.56 -24.58
N ILE A 146 -14.26 -0.44 -24.70
CA ILE A 146 -14.22 0.36 -25.92
C ILE A 146 -12.94 0.03 -26.68
N TYR A 147 -13.04 -0.48 -27.89
CA TYR A 147 -11.89 -0.95 -28.67
C TYR A 147 -11.16 0.16 -29.46
N SER A 148 -11.65 1.40 -29.45
CA SER A 148 -10.95 2.52 -30.12
C SER A 148 -9.62 2.83 -29.46
N MET A 149 -8.59 3.06 -30.26
CA MET A 149 -7.27 3.48 -29.79
C MET A 149 -7.17 5.01 -29.88
N HIS A 150 -6.97 5.66 -28.74
CA HIS A 150 -6.75 7.10 -28.67
C HIS A 150 -5.33 7.39 -28.20
N ILE A 151 -4.70 8.39 -28.80
CA ILE A 151 -3.42 8.93 -28.33
C ILE A 151 -3.74 10.20 -27.55
N SER A 152 -3.38 10.24 -26.27
CA SER A 152 -3.59 11.42 -25.42
C SER A 152 -2.39 12.37 -25.53
N PRO A 153 -2.54 13.56 -26.13
CA PRO A 153 -1.48 14.56 -26.18
C PRO A 153 -1.06 15.04 -24.78
N ASP A 154 -2.02 15.14 -23.86
CA ASP A 154 -1.79 15.60 -22.49
C ASP A 154 -0.87 14.63 -21.73
N SER A 155 -1.07 13.33 -21.92
CA SER A 155 -0.22 12.29 -21.32
C SER A 155 1.20 12.32 -21.87
N ILE A 156 1.36 12.59 -23.18
CA ILE A 156 2.67 12.76 -23.80
C ILE A 156 3.37 13.99 -23.21
N LEU A 157 2.69 15.13 -23.17
CA LEU A 157 3.25 16.39 -22.67
C LEU A 157 3.63 16.26 -21.18
N PHE A 158 2.76 15.65 -20.36
CA PHE A 158 3.03 15.43 -18.95
C PHE A 158 4.24 14.52 -18.74
N THR A 159 4.34 13.41 -19.49
CA THR A 159 5.49 12.50 -19.44
C THR A 159 6.78 13.18 -19.87
N LEU A 160 6.76 13.94 -20.96
CA LEU A 160 7.91 14.71 -21.44
C LEU A 160 8.38 15.73 -20.40
N THR A 161 7.45 16.42 -19.76
CA THR A 161 7.75 17.43 -18.75
C THR A 161 8.42 16.81 -17.53
N VAL A 162 7.80 15.76 -16.94
CA VAL A 162 8.32 15.11 -15.73
C VAL A 162 9.68 14.47 -15.99
N PHE A 163 9.81 13.66 -17.02
CA PHE A 163 11.08 13.00 -17.32
C PHE A 163 12.13 13.94 -17.90
N GLY A 164 11.73 14.98 -18.63
CA GLY A 164 12.62 16.08 -19.03
C GLY A 164 13.26 16.73 -17.80
N CYS A 165 12.47 17.08 -16.79
CA CYS A 165 12.98 17.61 -15.52
C CYS A 165 13.92 16.59 -14.82
N ILE A 166 13.55 15.32 -14.77
CA ILE A 166 14.39 14.27 -14.16
C ILE A 166 15.74 14.17 -14.88
N PHE A 167 15.79 14.14 -16.23
CA PHE A 167 17.05 14.08 -16.98
C PHE A 167 17.90 15.34 -16.80
N ILE A 168 17.30 16.51 -16.71
CA ILE A 168 18.02 17.76 -16.39
C ILE A 168 18.64 17.67 -14.99
N LEU A 169 17.88 17.21 -13.99
CA LEU A 169 18.40 17.02 -12.64
C LEU A 169 19.52 15.97 -12.61
N LEU A 170 19.40 14.88 -13.36
CA LEU A 170 20.45 13.86 -13.49
C LEU A 170 21.72 14.44 -14.10
N PHE A 171 21.62 15.29 -15.11
CA PHE A 171 22.76 15.99 -15.70
C PHE A 171 23.47 16.85 -14.66
N PHE A 172 22.76 17.70 -13.92
CA PHE A 172 23.36 18.52 -12.87
C PHE A 172 24.02 17.69 -11.76
N ASN A 173 23.40 16.59 -11.35
CA ASN A 173 23.99 15.67 -10.38
C ASN A 173 25.29 15.04 -10.89
N THR A 174 25.31 14.64 -12.17
CA THR A 174 26.50 14.11 -12.85
C THR A 174 27.61 15.13 -12.93
N LEU A 175 27.30 16.37 -13.30
CA LEU A 175 28.26 17.48 -13.29
C LEU A 175 28.85 17.70 -11.91
N ARG A 176 28.01 17.71 -10.86
CA ARG A 176 28.46 17.85 -9.47
C ARG A 176 29.45 16.76 -9.10
N GLN A 177 29.15 15.50 -9.40
CA GLN A 177 30.00 14.35 -9.07
C GLN A 177 31.36 14.40 -9.76
N VAL A 178 31.44 14.90 -11.01
CA VAL A 178 32.69 15.00 -11.77
C VAL A 178 33.48 16.27 -11.40
N HIS A 179 32.79 17.38 -11.17
CA HIS A 179 33.43 18.67 -10.86
C HIS A 179 34.20 18.67 -9.52
N PHE A 180 33.62 18.00 -8.49
CA PHE A 180 34.24 17.93 -7.15
C PHE A 180 35.24 16.79 -7.01
N SER A 181 35.55 16.02 -8.03
CA SER A 181 36.54 14.95 -7.96
C SER A 181 37.90 15.40 -8.49
N ASN A 182 38.97 15.07 -7.75
CA ASN A 182 40.35 15.36 -8.15
C ASN A 182 40.85 14.29 -9.13
N ALA A 183 41.58 14.65 -10.22
CA ALA A 183 42.11 13.76 -11.23
C ALA A 183 42.97 12.63 -10.65
N ILE A 184 43.83 12.92 -9.69
CA ILE A 184 44.72 11.94 -9.04
C ILE A 184 43.92 10.91 -8.21
N THR A 185 42.89 11.35 -7.48
CA THR A 185 42.03 10.43 -6.71
C THR A 185 41.14 9.57 -7.61
N LEU A 186 40.79 10.07 -8.78
CA LEU A 186 40.03 9.32 -9.80
C LEU A 186 40.80 8.13 -10.36
N VAL A 187 42.10 8.31 -10.64
CA VAL A 187 42.96 7.26 -11.20
C VAL A 187 43.45 6.29 -10.13
N LYS A 188 43.78 6.76 -8.92
CA LYS A 188 44.26 5.90 -7.83
C LYS A 188 43.17 5.16 -7.06
N SER A 189 41.89 5.38 -7.37
CA SER A 189 40.76 4.86 -6.59
C SER A 189 40.69 3.34 -6.43
N GLU A 190 41.36 2.56 -7.29
CA GLU A 190 41.40 1.09 -7.19
C GLU A 190 42.71 0.55 -6.59
N SER A 191 43.80 1.32 -6.61
CA SER A 191 45.11 0.87 -6.10
C SER A 191 45.27 1.15 -4.60
N VAL A 192 44.46 2.02 -4.01
CA VAL A 192 44.44 2.25 -2.57
C VAL A 192 43.64 1.12 -1.92
N GLY A 193 44.34 0.22 -1.22
CA GLY A 193 43.74 -0.87 -0.45
C GLY A 193 42.61 -0.37 0.44
N GLU A 194 41.46 -1.04 0.41
CA GLU A 194 40.32 -0.69 1.25
C GLU A 194 40.72 -0.79 2.73
N LYS A 195 40.47 0.27 3.48
CA LYS A 195 40.66 0.25 4.96
C LYS A 195 39.72 -0.79 5.56
N PRO A 196 40.17 -1.60 6.52
CA PRO A 196 39.36 -2.61 7.15
C PRO A 196 38.04 -2.03 7.67
N PRO A 197 36.89 -2.68 7.49
CA PRO A 197 35.62 -2.14 7.86
C PRO A 197 35.54 -1.96 9.37
N LYS A 198 35.51 -0.70 9.83
CA LYS A 198 35.18 -0.37 11.22
C LYS A 198 33.65 -0.53 11.34
N GLY A 199 33.18 -1.63 11.97
CA GLY A 199 31.77 -1.77 12.32
C GLY A 199 31.42 -0.68 13.33
N ASN A 200 30.55 0.22 12.98
CA ASN A 200 30.05 1.21 13.94
C ASN A 200 28.93 0.56 14.75
N ILE A 201 29.27 0.10 15.96
CA ILE A 201 28.36 -0.60 16.89
C ILE A 201 27.15 0.30 17.20
N LEU A 202 27.39 1.61 17.38
CA LEU A 202 26.33 2.58 17.69
C LEU A 202 25.27 2.64 16.59
N LEU A 203 25.68 2.69 15.30
CA LEU A 203 24.74 2.69 14.17
C LEU A 203 23.98 1.36 14.03
N GLY A 204 24.64 0.24 14.32
CA GLY A 204 23.97 -1.08 14.32
C GLY A 204 22.93 -1.18 15.44
N LEU A 205 23.26 -0.67 16.63
CA LEU A 205 22.36 -0.65 17.78
C LEU A 205 21.19 0.30 17.54
N LEU A 206 21.43 1.48 16.98
CA LEU A 206 20.38 2.42 16.60
C LEU A 206 19.43 1.80 15.57
N GLY A 207 19.96 1.06 14.58
CA GLY A 207 19.16 0.34 13.62
C GLY A 207 18.26 -0.74 14.25
N MET A 208 18.78 -1.48 15.24
CA MET A 208 17.97 -2.44 16.01
C MET A 208 16.88 -1.75 16.83
N ILE A 209 17.19 -0.63 17.47
CA ILE A 209 16.20 0.16 18.23
C ILE A 209 15.09 0.66 17.30
N CYS A 210 15.43 1.21 16.12
CA CYS A 210 14.44 1.65 15.14
C CYS A 210 13.53 0.51 14.67
N LEU A 211 14.08 -0.68 14.36
CA LEU A 211 13.25 -1.82 13.96
C LEU A 211 12.43 -2.35 15.12
N ALA A 212 12.99 -2.44 16.32
CA ALA A 212 12.23 -2.89 17.49
C ALA A 212 11.06 -1.94 17.80
N ALA A 213 11.28 -0.63 17.72
CA ALA A 213 10.23 0.37 17.89
C ALA A 213 9.16 0.25 16.80
N ALA A 214 9.54 0.08 15.53
CA ALA A 214 8.60 -0.11 14.42
C ALA A 214 7.75 -1.37 14.59
N TYR A 215 8.37 -2.48 14.98
CA TYR A 215 7.67 -3.75 15.19
C TYR A 215 6.77 -3.71 16.43
N TYR A 216 7.24 -3.06 17.50
CA TYR A 216 6.43 -2.82 18.68
C TYR A 216 5.17 -2.04 18.32
N LEU A 217 5.29 -0.91 17.62
CA LEU A 217 4.15 -0.13 17.14
C LEU A 217 3.21 -0.98 16.28
N ALA A 218 3.76 -1.77 15.34
CA ALA A 218 2.96 -2.59 14.44
C ALA A 218 2.13 -3.68 15.14
N VAL A 219 2.60 -4.20 16.28
CA VAL A 219 1.92 -5.26 17.02
C VAL A 219 0.98 -4.71 18.09
N THR A 220 1.36 -3.60 18.76
CA THR A 220 0.63 -3.09 19.94
C THR A 220 -0.49 -2.12 19.63
N VAL A 221 -0.51 -1.49 18.44
CA VAL A 221 -1.62 -0.60 18.06
C VAL A 221 -2.95 -1.34 18.22
N ALA A 222 -3.88 -0.79 19.00
CA ALA A 222 -5.11 -1.46 19.36
C ALA A 222 -6.22 -1.24 18.32
N ASP A 223 -6.46 0.00 17.92
CA ASP A 223 -7.56 0.36 17.05
C ASP A 223 -7.12 0.60 15.59
N PRO A 224 -8.02 0.44 14.61
CA PRO A 224 -7.71 0.55 13.18
C PRO A 224 -7.37 1.96 12.70
N VAL A 225 -7.92 2.99 13.31
CA VAL A 225 -7.69 4.37 12.87
C VAL A 225 -6.30 4.82 13.29
N SER A 226 -5.93 4.56 14.55
CA SER A 226 -4.56 4.76 15.03
C SER A 226 -3.57 3.91 14.24
N ALA A 227 -3.97 2.69 13.80
CA ALA A 227 -3.15 1.85 12.94
C ALA A 227 -2.80 2.55 11.62
N LEU A 228 -3.74 3.27 11.00
CA LEU A 228 -3.47 4.02 9.76
C LEU A 228 -2.45 5.14 9.98
N GLY A 229 -2.59 5.93 11.04
CA GLY A 229 -1.64 7.01 11.38
C GLY A 229 -0.24 6.46 11.74
N MET A 230 -0.19 5.45 12.62
CA MET A 230 1.06 4.83 13.07
C MET A 230 1.76 4.02 11.98
N PHE A 231 1.03 3.57 10.95
CA PHE A 231 1.60 2.86 9.80
C PHE A 231 2.69 3.65 9.11
N PHE A 232 2.47 4.93 8.82
CA PHE A 232 3.48 5.77 8.16
C PHE A 232 4.73 5.96 9.03
N ILE A 233 4.55 6.12 10.34
CA ILE A 233 5.67 6.22 11.29
C ILE A 233 6.45 4.91 11.32
N ALA A 234 5.76 3.78 11.43
CA ALA A 234 6.38 2.46 11.40
C ALA A 234 7.15 2.20 10.10
N VAL A 235 6.59 2.56 8.94
CA VAL A 235 7.27 2.46 7.63
C VAL A 235 8.57 3.26 7.60
N ILE A 236 8.56 4.52 8.07
CA ILE A 236 9.78 5.36 8.12
C ILE A 236 10.83 4.73 9.04
N LEU A 237 10.44 4.24 10.21
CA LEU A 237 11.35 3.57 11.15
C LEU A 237 11.91 2.26 10.56
N VAL A 238 11.09 1.46 9.85
CA VAL A 238 11.53 0.26 9.13
C VAL A 238 12.56 0.62 8.05
N ILE A 239 12.31 1.66 7.26
CA ILE A 239 13.25 2.11 6.23
C ILE A 239 14.59 2.49 6.86
N ILE A 240 14.59 3.39 7.84
CA ILE A 240 15.80 3.84 8.53
C ILE A 240 16.52 2.67 9.19
N GLY A 241 15.80 1.85 9.96
CA GLY A 241 16.35 0.70 10.67
C GLY A 241 16.97 -0.33 9.72
N THR A 242 16.30 -0.61 8.59
CA THR A 242 16.81 -1.54 7.57
C THR A 242 18.09 -1.02 6.93
N TYR A 243 18.17 0.27 6.59
CA TYR A 243 19.41 0.86 6.07
C TYR A 243 20.55 0.76 7.09
N LEU A 244 20.30 1.10 8.35
CA LEU A 244 21.31 1.05 9.40
C LEU A 244 21.79 -0.39 9.68
N ILE A 245 20.88 -1.36 9.74
CA ILE A 245 21.24 -2.77 9.95
C ILE A 245 21.97 -3.35 8.74
N MET A 246 21.54 -3.08 7.52
CA MET A 246 22.20 -3.61 6.34
C MET A 246 23.60 -3.00 6.14
N ILE A 247 23.83 -1.74 6.53
CA ILE A 247 25.15 -1.07 6.42
C ILE A 247 26.06 -1.43 7.58
N ALA A 248 25.60 -1.29 8.82
CA ALA A 248 26.44 -1.43 10.01
C ALA A 248 26.30 -2.81 10.66
N GLY A 249 25.08 -3.33 10.79
CA GLY A 249 24.80 -4.61 11.43
C GLY A 249 25.36 -5.79 10.66
N SER A 250 25.34 -5.75 9.32
CA SER A 250 25.90 -6.81 8.48
C SER A 250 27.43 -6.95 8.64
N VAL A 251 28.13 -5.82 8.80
CA VAL A 251 29.59 -5.81 9.10
C VAL A 251 29.84 -6.37 10.50
N LEU A 252 29.00 -5.99 11.47
CA LEU A 252 29.08 -6.48 12.83
C LEU A 252 28.86 -8.00 12.90
N PHE A 253 27.85 -8.51 12.18
CA PHE A 253 27.57 -9.94 12.06
C PHE A 253 28.75 -10.71 11.48
N CYS A 254 29.37 -10.21 10.41
CA CYS A 254 30.58 -10.81 9.86
C CYS A 254 31.72 -10.86 10.88
N LYS A 255 31.90 -9.78 11.68
CA LYS A 255 32.93 -9.77 12.75
C LYS A 255 32.62 -10.75 13.88
N LEU A 256 31.36 -10.93 14.23
CA LEU A 256 30.95 -11.96 15.23
C LEU A 256 31.27 -13.37 14.72
N LEU A 257 30.97 -13.64 13.43
CA LEU A 257 31.34 -14.93 12.81
C LEU A 257 32.87 -15.15 12.78
N GLN A 258 33.66 -14.09 12.56
CA GLN A 258 35.13 -14.16 12.63
C GLN A 258 35.65 -14.49 14.03
N LYS A 259 34.97 -14.09 15.11
CA LYS A 259 35.34 -14.43 16.49
C LYS A 259 35.17 -15.92 16.80
N ASN A 260 34.24 -16.61 16.12
CA ASN A 260 34.07 -18.06 16.28
C ASN A 260 35.13 -18.80 15.47
N LYS A 261 36.30 -19.04 16.08
CA LYS A 261 37.46 -19.67 15.45
C LYS A 261 37.15 -21.04 14.82
N ARG A 262 36.33 -21.86 15.46
CA ARG A 262 35.95 -23.20 14.98
C ARG A 262 35.12 -23.15 13.69
N TYR A 263 34.36 -22.10 13.49
CA TYR A 263 33.58 -21.87 12.27
C TYR A 263 34.40 -21.17 11.19
N TYR A 264 35.14 -20.11 11.57
CA TYR A 264 35.87 -19.24 10.67
C TYR A 264 37.03 -19.93 9.95
N TYR A 265 37.85 -20.77 10.63
CA TYR A 265 39.05 -21.39 10.03
C TYR A 265 38.75 -22.58 9.11
N LYS A 266 37.50 -22.94 8.83
CA LYS A 266 37.19 -23.88 7.74
C LYS A 266 37.49 -23.22 6.41
N ALA A 267 38.23 -23.87 5.50
CA ALA A 267 38.73 -23.28 4.26
C ALA A 267 37.66 -22.54 3.44
N ASN A 268 36.46 -23.12 3.32
CA ASN A 268 35.33 -22.48 2.61
C ASN A 268 34.78 -21.25 3.32
N HIS A 269 34.78 -21.22 4.68
CA HIS A 269 34.23 -20.12 5.46
C HIS A 269 35.21 -18.97 5.59
N PHE A 270 36.52 -19.27 5.69
CA PHE A 270 37.57 -18.25 5.80
C PHE A 270 37.53 -17.25 4.64
N VAL A 271 37.56 -17.77 3.42
CA VAL A 271 37.52 -16.94 2.20
C VAL A 271 36.19 -16.18 2.10
N SER A 272 35.07 -16.88 2.37
CA SER A 272 33.73 -16.29 2.24
C SER A 272 33.47 -15.17 3.25
N ILE A 273 33.76 -15.40 4.53
CA ILE A 273 33.47 -14.40 5.59
C ILE A 273 34.42 -13.21 5.52
N SER A 274 35.70 -13.44 5.20
CA SER A 274 36.67 -12.36 5.05
C SER A 274 36.29 -11.40 3.90
N SER A 275 35.96 -11.94 2.73
CA SER A 275 35.53 -11.13 1.59
C SER A 275 34.16 -10.47 1.82
N MET A 276 33.24 -11.17 2.50
CA MET A 276 31.88 -10.69 2.78
C MET A 276 31.86 -9.47 3.70
N ALA A 277 32.75 -9.38 4.70
CA ALA A 277 32.81 -8.23 5.60
C ALA A 277 33.14 -6.90 4.85
N TYR A 278 34.03 -6.95 3.86
CA TYR A 278 34.33 -5.80 3.00
C TYR A 278 33.18 -5.47 2.05
N ARG A 279 32.56 -6.49 1.46
CA ARG A 279 31.43 -6.33 0.55
C ARG A 279 30.21 -5.71 1.26
N MET A 280 29.87 -6.21 2.46
CA MET A 280 28.70 -5.74 3.21
C MET A 280 28.78 -4.25 3.53
N LYS A 281 29.96 -3.71 3.92
CA LYS A 281 30.15 -2.30 4.15
C LYS A 281 29.82 -1.46 2.92
N ARG A 282 30.22 -1.91 1.73
CA ARG A 282 30.05 -1.16 0.49
C ARG A 282 28.65 -1.33 -0.12
N ASN A 283 28.06 -2.51 0.05
CA ASN A 283 26.83 -2.89 -0.61
C ASN A 283 25.60 -2.85 0.31
N GLY A 284 25.77 -2.53 1.58
CA GLY A 284 24.68 -2.53 2.56
C GLY A 284 23.48 -1.67 2.14
N ALA A 285 23.75 -0.48 1.57
CA ALA A 285 22.69 0.38 1.07
C ALA A 285 21.89 -0.25 -0.08
N GLY A 286 22.56 -0.91 -1.03
CA GLY A 286 21.88 -1.62 -2.13
C GLY A 286 21.04 -2.80 -1.63
N LEU A 287 21.54 -3.55 -0.63
CA LEU A 287 20.76 -4.64 -0.01
C LEU A 287 19.55 -4.11 0.75
N ALA A 288 19.70 -3.00 1.47
CA ALA A 288 18.58 -2.34 2.14
C ALA A 288 17.52 -1.89 1.14
N SER A 289 17.92 -1.25 0.03
CA SER A 289 16.99 -0.84 -1.03
C SER A 289 16.21 -2.02 -1.59
N ILE A 290 16.87 -3.14 -1.89
CA ILE A 290 16.21 -4.37 -2.40
C ILE A 290 15.23 -4.91 -1.35
N CYS A 291 15.62 -4.95 -0.07
CA CYS A 291 14.78 -5.40 1.03
C CYS A 291 13.50 -4.55 1.14
N ILE A 292 13.66 -3.22 1.11
CA ILE A 292 12.54 -2.27 1.22
C ILE A 292 11.61 -2.40 0.00
N LEU A 293 12.17 -2.45 -1.23
CA LEU A 293 11.37 -2.63 -2.44
C LEU A 293 10.60 -3.95 -2.42
N ALA A 294 11.24 -5.04 -1.98
CA ALA A 294 10.57 -6.32 -1.82
C ALA A 294 9.42 -6.25 -0.80
N THR A 295 9.66 -5.62 0.35
CA THR A 295 8.63 -5.43 1.38
C THR A 295 7.47 -4.60 0.84
N MET A 296 7.74 -3.50 0.13
CA MET A 296 6.70 -2.64 -0.47
C MET A 296 5.83 -3.42 -1.45
N VAL A 297 6.45 -4.20 -2.35
CA VAL A 297 5.71 -5.05 -3.30
C VAL A 297 4.84 -6.07 -2.56
N LEU A 298 5.39 -6.75 -1.55
CA LEU A 298 4.67 -7.78 -0.81
C LEU A 298 3.49 -7.21 -0.02
N VAL A 299 3.70 -6.13 0.71
CA VAL A 299 2.64 -5.45 1.48
C VAL A 299 1.55 -4.95 0.55
N MET A 300 1.92 -4.25 -0.52
CA MET A 300 0.98 -3.66 -1.46
C MET A 300 0.15 -4.73 -2.18
N LEU A 301 0.77 -5.78 -2.72
CA LEU A 301 0.06 -6.87 -3.38
C LEU A 301 -0.82 -7.65 -2.39
N SER A 302 -0.30 -8.03 -1.22
CA SER A 302 -1.10 -8.79 -0.26
C SER A 302 -2.33 -8.02 0.21
N THR A 303 -2.22 -6.71 0.41
CA THR A 303 -3.33 -5.85 0.83
C THR A 303 -4.37 -5.68 -0.27
N THR A 304 -3.94 -5.25 -1.47
CA THR A 304 -4.89 -4.93 -2.56
C THR A 304 -5.52 -6.16 -3.19
N VAL A 305 -4.79 -7.28 -3.30
CA VAL A 305 -5.36 -8.57 -3.74
C VAL A 305 -6.40 -9.05 -2.73
N SER A 306 -6.14 -8.89 -1.42
CA SER A 306 -7.12 -9.29 -0.39
C SER A 306 -8.38 -8.43 -0.41
N LEU A 307 -8.27 -7.12 -0.65
CA LEU A 307 -9.43 -6.24 -0.82
C LEU A 307 -10.23 -6.61 -2.07
N TYR A 308 -9.56 -6.85 -3.19
CA TYR A 308 -10.23 -7.17 -4.45
C TYR A 308 -10.97 -8.51 -4.39
N PHE A 309 -10.33 -9.57 -3.91
CA PHE A 309 -10.96 -10.89 -3.80
C PHE A 309 -11.87 -11.03 -2.57
N GLY A 310 -11.69 -10.17 -1.56
CA GLY A 310 -12.56 -10.09 -0.38
C GLY A 310 -13.73 -9.12 -0.53
N MET A 311 -13.97 -8.58 -1.71
CA MET A 311 -14.99 -7.56 -1.95
C MET A 311 -16.41 -8.02 -1.57
N ASP A 312 -16.75 -9.28 -1.84
CA ASP A 312 -18.05 -9.82 -1.45
C ASP A 312 -18.21 -9.87 0.08
N ASP A 313 -17.15 -10.20 0.81
CA ASP A 313 -17.14 -10.14 2.28
C ASP A 313 -17.29 -8.69 2.77
N VAL A 314 -16.56 -7.76 2.16
CA VAL A 314 -16.65 -6.31 2.47
C VAL A 314 -18.07 -5.80 2.26
N LEU A 315 -18.66 -6.11 1.10
CA LEU A 315 -20.02 -5.67 0.76
C LEU A 315 -21.09 -6.30 1.66
N SER A 316 -20.97 -7.60 1.98
CA SER A 316 -21.93 -8.25 2.86
C SER A 316 -21.82 -7.77 4.31
N ASN A 317 -20.64 -7.37 4.75
CA ASN A 317 -20.44 -6.75 6.06
C ASN A 317 -20.96 -5.30 6.09
N ARG A 318 -20.70 -4.52 5.01
CA ARG A 318 -21.16 -3.13 4.89
C ARG A 318 -22.66 -3.04 4.63
N TYR A 319 -23.20 -3.97 3.85
CA TYR A 319 -24.62 -4.06 3.49
C TYR A 319 -25.15 -5.45 3.84
N PRO A 320 -25.57 -5.68 5.09
CA PRO A 320 -26.09 -6.97 5.53
C PRO A 320 -27.32 -7.44 4.73
N TYR A 321 -28.10 -6.48 4.23
CA TYR A 321 -29.29 -6.71 3.39
C TYR A 321 -29.06 -6.17 1.98
N GLN A 322 -29.84 -6.66 1.01
CA GLN A 322 -29.76 -6.18 -0.37
C GLN A 322 -30.21 -4.72 -0.48
N PHE A 323 -31.23 -4.35 0.29
CA PHE A 323 -31.79 -3.01 0.35
C PHE A 323 -31.80 -2.53 1.80
N ASN A 324 -31.27 -1.34 2.02
CA ASN A 324 -31.12 -0.75 3.35
C ASN A 324 -31.71 0.66 3.33
N THR A 325 -32.70 0.92 4.17
CA THR A 325 -33.35 2.21 4.32
C THR A 325 -33.17 2.68 5.77
N THR A 326 -32.63 3.86 5.93
CA THR A 326 -32.48 4.51 7.25
C THR A 326 -33.16 5.88 7.21
N VAL A 327 -34.11 6.10 8.08
CA VAL A 327 -34.83 7.36 8.21
C VAL A 327 -34.56 7.97 9.57
N SER A 328 -34.08 9.20 9.56
CA SER A 328 -33.86 9.98 10.80
C SER A 328 -35.07 10.82 11.13
N TYR A 329 -35.48 10.79 12.39
CA TYR A 329 -36.63 11.52 12.93
C TYR A 329 -36.19 12.49 14.04
N ASP A 330 -37.02 13.52 14.31
CA ASP A 330 -36.80 14.49 15.39
C ASP A 330 -36.91 13.86 16.78
N SER A 331 -37.78 12.87 16.94
CA SER A 331 -38.01 12.18 18.21
C SER A 331 -38.33 10.70 18.01
N PHE A 332 -38.20 9.92 19.09
CA PHE A 332 -38.52 8.50 19.08
C PHE A 332 -39.99 8.22 18.80
N ASP A 333 -40.90 9.06 19.34
CA ASP A 333 -42.36 8.90 19.19
C ASP A 333 -42.83 9.07 17.73
N MET A 334 -42.08 9.87 16.95
CA MET A 334 -42.35 10.03 15.51
C MET A 334 -42.16 8.77 14.69
N MET A 335 -41.42 7.77 15.22
CA MET A 335 -41.23 6.47 14.57
C MET A 335 -42.35 5.46 14.87
N SER A 336 -43.58 5.97 14.98
CA SER A 336 -44.77 5.11 15.14
C SER A 336 -45.04 4.27 13.90
N ASP A 337 -45.75 3.14 14.04
CA ASP A 337 -46.15 2.29 12.93
C ASP A 337 -46.95 3.04 11.87
N GLU A 338 -47.74 4.07 12.26
CA GLU A 338 -48.51 4.89 11.34
C GLU A 338 -47.61 5.77 10.46
N ASN A 339 -46.60 6.42 11.02
CA ASN A 339 -45.68 7.27 10.29
C ASN A 339 -44.73 6.47 9.36
N THR A 340 -44.31 5.27 9.79
CA THR A 340 -43.44 4.38 9.00
C THR A 340 -44.22 3.60 7.94
N ALA A 341 -45.53 3.39 8.10
CA ALA A 341 -46.37 2.66 7.14
C ALA A 341 -46.37 3.28 5.74
N SER A 342 -46.27 4.62 5.64
CA SER A 342 -46.21 5.32 4.35
C SER A 342 -45.00 4.92 3.52
N ILE A 343 -43.84 4.80 4.14
CA ILE A 343 -42.58 4.40 3.45
C ILE A 343 -42.61 2.90 3.11
N ARG A 344 -43.10 2.05 4.03
CA ARG A 344 -43.29 0.61 3.74
C ARG A 344 -44.22 0.39 2.55
N LYS A 345 -45.32 1.18 2.47
CA LYS A 345 -46.27 1.12 1.35
C LYS A 345 -45.62 1.56 0.05
N LEU A 346 -44.88 2.69 0.06
CA LEU A 346 -44.16 3.14 -1.12
C LEU A 346 -43.18 2.09 -1.63
N ALA A 347 -42.41 1.45 -0.73
CA ALA A 347 -41.53 0.36 -1.09
C ALA A 347 -42.30 -0.83 -1.70
N SER A 348 -43.45 -1.22 -1.13
CA SER A 348 -44.31 -2.27 -1.65
C SER A 348 -44.86 -1.92 -3.04
N ASP A 349 -45.36 -0.69 -3.20
CA ASP A 349 -45.95 -0.23 -4.48
C ASP A 349 -44.91 -0.21 -5.63
N VAL A 350 -43.65 0.09 -5.32
CA VAL A 350 -42.57 0.01 -6.31
C VAL A 350 -42.20 -1.44 -6.60
N MET A 351 -42.11 -2.28 -5.58
CA MET A 351 -41.75 -3.71 -5.75
C MET A 351 -42.79 -4.49 -6.52
N ASP A 352 -44.06 -4.15 -6.40
CA ASP A 352 -45.17 -4.77 -7.15
C ASP A 352 -44.97 -4.61 -8.68
N LYS A 353 -44.32 -3.54 -9.14
CA LYS A 353 -43.97 -3.34 -10.55
C LYS A 353 -42.94 -4.37 -11.06
N TYR A 354 -42.12 -4.92 -10.17
CA TYR A 354 -41.09 -5.90 -10.48
C TYR A 354 -41.52 -7.34 -10.17
N GLU A 355 -42.76 -7.54 -9.75
CA GLU A 355 -43.34 -8.86 -9.37
C GLU A 355 -42.42 -9.57 -8.32
N CYS A 356 -41.79 -8.81 -7.43
CA CYS A 356 -40.87 -9.35 -6.45
C CYS A 356 -41.46 -9.41 -5.04
N THR A 357 -40.91 -10.32 -4.23
CA THR A 357 -41.32 -10.50 -2.83
C THR A 357 -40.19 -10.16 -1.89
N GLN A 358 -40.54 -9.56 -0.76
CA GLN A 358 -39.57 -9.31 0.33
C GLN A 358 -39.30 -10.59 1.10
N SER A 359 -38.05 -10.73 1.46
CA SER A 359 -37.55 -11.77 2.38
C SER A 359 -36.57 -11.18 3.37
N ASN A 360 -36.34 -11.85 4.47
CA ASN A 360 -35.34 -11.45 5.48
C ASN A 360 -35.54 -9.99 5.93
N VAL A 361 -36.76 -9.59 6.21
CA VAL A 361 -37.09 -8.20 6.57
C VAL A 361 -36.58 -7.87 7.97
N SER A 362 -35.85 -6.79 8.09
CA SER A 362 -35.38 -6.19 9.36
C SER A 362 -36.00 -4.80 9.51
N ASP A 363 -36.81 -4.63 10.53
CA ASP A 363 -37.61 -3.45 10.78
C ASP A 363 -37.50 -3.13 12.29
N TYR A 364 -36.69 -2.10 12.62
CA TYR A 364 -36.43 -1.74 14.00
C TYR A 364 -36.10 -0.24 14.15
N ARG A 365 -36.28 0.26 15.36
CA ARG A 365 -36.00 1.64 15.77
C ARG A 365 -34.72 1.67 16.60
N SER A 366 -34.02 2.77 16.53
CA SER A 366 -32.87 3.02 17.38
C SER A 366 -32.72 4.47 17.78
N ALA A 367 -32.13 4.71 18.94
CA ALA A 367 -31.61 6.01 19.34
C ALA A 367 -30.08 5.92 19.39
N CYS A 368 -29.42 6.87 18.75
CA CYS A 368 -27.97 6.88 18.60
C CYS A 368 -27.37 8.13 19.20
N PHE A 369 -26.21 7.99 19.83
CA PHE A 369 -25.42 9.12 20.31
C PHE A 369 -23.94 8.77 20.32
N TYR A 370 -23.12 9.81 20.34
CA TYR A 370 -21.67 9.74 20.25
C TYR A 370 -21.03 10.21 21.56
N GLY A 371 -19.95 9.56 21.98
CA GLY A 371 -19.19 9.96 23.14
C GLY A 371 -17.94 9.09 23.33
N TYR A 372 -17.42 9.04 24.54
CA TYR A 372 -16.18 8.34 24.89
C TYR A 372 -16.45 7.32 25.97
N LEU A 373 -15.95 6.10 25.79
CA LEU A 373 -15.99 5.09 26.86
C LEU A 373 -14.67 5.20 27.65
N ILE A 374 -14.78 5.65 28.88
CA ILE A 374 -13.66 5.80 29.83
C ILE A 374 -13.87 4.80 30.96
N ASP A 375 -12.99 3.81 31.06
CA ASP A 375 -13.19 2.64 31.90
C ASP A 375 -14.54 1.97 31.56
N ASN A 376 -15.52 1.97 32.45
CA ASN A 376 -16.86 1.42 32.20
C ASN A 376 -17.93 2.51 32.08
N ASP A 377 -17.55 3.77 32.07
CA ASP A 377 -18.46 4.88 32.02
C ASP A 377 -18.44 5.55 30.62
N PHE A 378 -19.64 5.68 30.06
CA PHE A 378 -19.81 6.38 28.80
C PHE A 378 -20.06 7.87 29.05
N VAL A 379 -19.16 8.71 28.55
CA VAL A 379 -19.20 10.17 28.74
C VAL A 379 -19.58 10.84 27.43
N CYS A 380 -20.69 11.57 27.41
CA CYS A 380 -21.09 12.35 26.24
C CYS A 380 -20.26 13.64 26.12
N ASP A 381 -20.05 14.07 24.89
CA ASP A 381 -19.01 15.02 24.44
C ASP A 381 -19.15 16.49 24.93
N ALA A 382 -20.19 16.86 25.62
CA ALA A 382 -20.43 18.27 26.00
C ALA A 382 -19.33 18.92 26.87
N LYS A 383 -18.46 18.15 27.48
CA LYS A 383 -17.34 18.64 28.31
C LYS A 383 -15.96 18.59 27.66
N PHE A 384 -15.83 17.96 26.50
CA PHE A 384 -14.56 17.87 25.75
C PHE A 384 -14.36 19.06 24.81
N ASP A 385 -15.03 20.17 25.08
CA ASP A 385 -14.96 21.37 24.27
C ASP A 385 -13.57 22.03 24.35
N SER A 386 -13.03 22.30 23.18
CA SER A 386 -12.09 23.36 22.81
C SER A 386 -10.58 23.21 23.04
N HIS A 387 -10.01 22.19 23.68
CA HIS A 387 -8.56 22.18 23.93
C HIS A 387 -7.77 20.96 23.42
N SER A 388 -8.38 19.97 22.79
CA SER A 388 -7.66 18.88 22.14
C SER A 388 -8.02 18.81 20.66
N GLU A 389 -7.35 19.66 19.91
CA GLU A 389 -7.42 19.69 18.46
C GLU A 389 -7.07 18.29 17.87
N THR A 390 -7.97 17.74 17.08
CA THR A 390 -7.77 16.74 16.02
C THR A 390 -7.50 15.26 16.38
N THR A 391 -7.08 14.90 17.58
CA THR A 391 -6.77 13.48 17.89
C THR A 391 -7.92 12.71 18.53
N ASN A 392 -8.86 13.37 19.20
CA ASN A 392 -9.88 12.70 20.03
C ASN A 392 -11.13 12.23 19.29
N TYR A 393 -11.42 12.77 18.10
CA TYR A 393 -12.57 12.31 17.29
C TYR A 393 -12.41 10.87 16.76
N LEU A 394 -11.18 10.37 16.71
CA LEU A 394 -10.88 9.04 16.22
C LEU A 394 -11.01 7.94 17.28
N GLU A 395 -11.05 8.29 18.54
CA GLU A 395 -11.20 7.36 19.69
C GLU A 395 -12.64 7.32 20.25
N GLY A 396 -13.55 8.12 19.69
CA GLY A 396 -14.94 8.16 20.11
C GLY A 396 -15.69 6.86 19.80
N THR A 397 -16.73 6.62 20.58
CA THR A 397 -17.57 5.44 20.53
C THR A 397 -19.00 5.82 20.17
N MET A 398 -19.64 5.10 19.26
CA MET A 398 -21.06 5.24 18.97
C MET A 398 -21.87 4.23 19.75
N PHE A 399 -22.97 4.68 20.33
CA PHE A 399 -23.96 3.84 20.99
C PHE A 399 -25.28 3.91 20.28
N TYR A 400 -25.88 2.76 20.05
CA TYR A 400 -27.24 2.59 19.59
C TYR A 400 -28.04 1.89 20.68
N PHE A 401 -29.12 2.50 21.13
CA PHE A 401 -30.14 1.82 21.90
C PHE A 401 -31.21 1.27 20.97
N VAL A 402 -31.55 0.00 21.15
CA VAL A 402 -32.59 -0.69 20.38
C VAL A 402 -33.62 -1.26 21.39
N PRO A 403 -34.94 -1.03 21.17
CA PRO A 403 -35.95 -1.60 22.05
C PRO A 403 -35.94 -3.14 22.03
N LEU A 404 -36.07 -3.79 23.17
CA LEU A 404 -36.18 -5.24 23.28
C LEU A 404 -37.35 -5.81 22.47
N SER A 405 -38.44 -5.08 22.34
CA SER A 405 -39.60 -5.45 21.51
C SER A 405 -39.22 -5.62 20.03
N ASP A 406 -38.44 -4.66 19.49
CA ASP A 406 -38.03 -4.66 18.09
C ASP A 406 -36.98 -5.77 17.85
N TYR A 407 -36.05 -5.94 18.82
CA TYR A 407 -35.07 -7.02 18.78
C TYR A 407 -35.74 -8.41 18.75
N ASN A 408 -36.68 -8.65 19.67
CA ASN A 408 -37.40 -9.93 19.72
C ASN A 408 -38.20 -10.21 18.44
N LYS A 409 -38.88 -9.18 17.91
CA LYS A 409 -39.63 -9.27 16.65
C LYS A 409 -38.70 -9.62 15.48
N MET A 410 -37.54 -8.96 15.39
CA MET A 410 -36.59 -9.13 14.31
C MET A 410 -35.85 -10.49 14.39
N MET A 411 -35.43 -10.88 15.58
CA MET A 411 -34.66 -12.12 15.77
C MET A 411 -35.54 -13.36 15.99
N GLY A 412 -36.83 -13.21 16.09
CA GLY A 412 -37.76 -14.31 16.41
C GLY A 412 -37.53 -14.89 17.80
N THR A 413 -37.08 -14.10 18.76
CA THR A 413 -36.75 -14.50 20.13
C THR A 413 -37.79 -13.97 21.12
N ASN A 414 -37.80 -14.51 22.32
CA ASN A 414 -38.61 -14.04 23.45
C ASN A 414 -37.70 -13.73 24.67
N GLU A 415 -36.62 -12.99 24.41
CA GLU A 415 -35.73 -12.56 25.49
C GLU A 415 -36.49 -11.60 26.44
N THR A 416 -36.17 -11.70 27.73
CA THR A 416 -36.71 -10.82 28.77
C THR A 416 -35.57 -10.16 29.51
N LEU A 417 -35.72 -8.87 29.82
CA LEU A 417 -34.71 -8.09 30.54
C LEU A 417 -35.37 -7.43 31.74
N ALA A 418 -34.67 -7.34 32.86
CA ALA A 418 -35.01 -6.46 33.95
C ALA A 418 -34.76 -4.99 33.55
N SER A 419 -35.27 -4.03 34.32
CA SER A 419 -35.14 -2.59 34.00
C SER A 419 -33.69 -2.09 33.91
N ASP A 420 -32.78 -2.77 34.59
CA ASP A 420 -31.33 -2.52 34.67
C ASP A 420 -30.47 -3.50 33.87
N GLU A 421 -31.08 -4.42 33.11
CA GLU A 421 -30.37 -5.36 32.26
C GLU A 421 -30.35 -4.92 30.78
N ALA A 422 -29.27 -5.24 30.07
CA ALA A 422 -29.16 -5.07 28.63
C ALA A 422 -28.47 -6.26 27.95
N LEU A 423 -28.76 -6.45 26.64
CA LEU A 423 -27.92 -7.30 25.78
C LEU A 423 -26.97 -6.38 25.02
N LEU A 424 -25.71 -6.80 24.87
CA LEU A 424 -24.68 -5.99 24.20
C LEU A 424 -24.23 -6.67 22.90
N PHE A 425 -24.22 -5.88 21.82
CA PHE A 425 -23.51 -6.20 20.59
C PHE A 425 -22.40 -5.18 20.36
N SER A 426 -21.20 -5.61 20.03
CA SER A 426 -20.08 -4.75 19.68
C SER A 426 -19.65 -4.97 18.25
N THR A 427 -19.54 -3.87 17.47
CA THR A 427 -18.95 -3.92 16.15
C THR A 427 -17.42 -3.85 16.28
N ARG A 428 -16.74 -4.67 15.54
CA ARG A 428 -15.32 -4.60 15.18
C ARG A 428 -14.24 -4.93 16.19
N TYR A 429 -14.21 -4.49 17.50
CA TYR A 429 -12.88 -4.49 18.13
C TYR A 429 -12.77 -4.71 19.63
N SER A 430 -13.81 -4.57 20.37
CA SER A 430 -13.69 -4.75 21.80
C SER A 430 -14.42 -6.00 22.22
N ASP A 431 -13.68 -7.00 22.64
CA ASP A 431 -14.16 -7.91 23.64
C ASP A 431 -14.43 -7.03 24.90
N TYR A 432 -15.64 -6.50 24.99
CA TYR A 432 -16.05 -5.78 26.19
C TYR A 432 -16.16 -6.81 27.29
N ASN A 433 -15.22 -6.78 28.24
CA ASN A 433 -15.07 -7.83 29.25
C ASN A 433 -15.74 -7.48 30.56
N GLU A 434 -16.32 -6.30 30.65
CA GLU A 434 -16.97 -5.83 31.88
C GLU A 434 -18.43 -6.31 31.96
N SER A 435 -18.90 -6.50 33.18
CA SER A 435 -20.26 -6.98 33.43
C SER A 435 -21.31 -5.86 33.43
N THR A 436 -20.88 -4.61 33.51
CA THR A 436 -21.75 -3.43 33.57
C THR A 436 -21.24 -2.34 32.65
N ILE A 437 -22.16 -1.49 32.17
CA ILE A 437 -21.86 -0.27 31.45
C ILE A 437 -22.66 0.87 32.05
N SER A 438 -22.01 1.99 32.36
CA SER A 438 -22.63 3.18 32.92
C SER A 438 -22.60 4.36 31.96
N PHE A 439 -23.47 5.34 32.18
CA PHE A 439 -23.64 6.55 31.38
C PHE A 439 -23.56 7.76 32.27
N GLU A 440 -22.46 8.49 32.30
CA GLU A 440 -22.18 9.72 33.06
C GLU A 440 -22.70 9.70 34.51
N HIS A 441 -22.39 8.65 35.25
CA HIS A 441 -22.77 8.46 36.66
C HIS A 441 -24.27 8.37 36.94
N GLY A 442 -25.13 8.27 35.90
CA GLY A 442 -26.57 8.20 36.10
C GLY A 442 -27.15 6.82 35.96
N MET A 443 -27.16 6.29 34.76
CA MET A 443 -27.78 5.03 34.43
C MET A 443 -26.73 3.96 34.23
N THR A 444 -26.94 2.80 34.86
CA THR A 444 -26.04 1.66 34.70
C THR A 444 -26.85 0.45 34.25
N TYR A 445 -26.37 -0.22 33.19
CA TYR A 445 -26.92 -1.49 32.75
C TYR A 445 -25.98 -2.63 33.09
N THR A 446 -26.55 -3.72 33.59
CA THR A 446 -25.89 -5.01 33.73
C THR A 446 -25.98 -5.76 32.40
N ILE A 447 -24.85 -6.17 31.84
CA ILE A 447 -24.81 -6.90 30.59
C ILE A 447 -25.18 -8.36 30.85
N LYS A 448 -26.41 -8.73 30.56
CA LYS A 448 -26.91 -10.09 30.72
C LYS A 448 -26.25 -11.06 29.77
N LYS A 449 -25.99 -10.64 28.52
CA LYS A 449 -25.42 -11.46 27.47
C LYS A 449 -24.81 -10.59 26.38
N GLN A 450 -23.68 -11.02 25.84
CA GLN A 450 -23.16 -10.50 24.56
C GLN A 450 -23.77 -11.27 23.41
N ILE A 451 -24.11 -10.56 22.32
CA ILE A 451 -24.84 -11.09 21.18
C ILE A 451 -23.90 -11.13 19.97
N ASP A 452 -23.73 -12.29 19.36
CA ASP A 452 -22.86 -12.46 18.21
C ASP A 452 -23.61 -12.36 16.86
N LYS A 453 -24.94 -12.52 16.87
CA LYS A 453 -25.76 -12.69 15.64
C LYS A 453 -26.67 -11.50 15.31
N PHE A 454 -26.59 -10.41 16.04
CA PHE A 454 -27.31 -9.20 15.69
C PHE A 454 -26.74 -8.70 14.34
N ARG A 455 -27.62 -8.40 13.39
CA ARG A 455 -27.26 -7.77 12.12
C ARG A 455 -27.73 -6.31 12.16
N PRO A 456 -26.89 -5.39 12.66
CA PRO A 456 -27.19 -3.97 12.59
C PRO A 456 -27.31 -3.53 11.14
N ASP A 457 -27.89 -2.36 10.91
CA ASP A 457 -27.91 -1.75 9.60
C ASP A 457 -26.49 -1.42 9.08
N GLY A 458 -26.40 -1.22 7.77
CA GLY A 458 -25.13 -0.91 7.14
C GLY A 458 -24.43 0.35 7.66
N ASN A 459 -25.20 1.32 8.19
CA ASN A 459 -24.63 2.55 8.76
C ASN A 459 -23.85 2.27 10.05
N SER A 460 -24.37 1.43 10.95
CA SER A 460 -23.66 1.00 12.16
C SER A 460 -22.36 0.27 11.82
N MET A 461 -22.37 -0.54 10.74
CA MET A 461 -21.19 -1.25 10.26
C MET A 461 -20.21 -0.35 9.51
N ALA A 462 -20.66 0.77 8.94
CA ALA A 462 -19.82 1.74 8.23
C ALA A 462 -19.00 2.62 9.16
N ASN A 463 -19.41 2.75 10.42
CA ASN A 463 -18.72 3.61 11.36
C ASN A 463 -17.26 3.20 11.55
N ILE A 464 -16.38 4.17 11.46
CA ILE A 464 -14.94 4.00 11.69
C ILE A 464 -14.69 3.75 13.19
N SER A 465 -15.47 4.42 14.05
CA SER A 465 -15.42 4.27 15.50
C SER A 465 -16.04 2.94 15.94
N THR A 466 -15.62 2.43 17.09
CA THR A 466 -16.29 1.30 17.74
C THR A 466 -17.76 1.65 17.98
N THR A 467 -18.65 0.75 17.59
CA THR A 467 -20.09 0.93 17.79
C THR A 467 -20.60 -0.16 18.71
N PHE A 468 -21.27 0.26 19.77
CA PHE A 468 -22.00 -0.62 20.66
C PHE A 468 -23.50 -0.50 20.39
N VAL A 469 -24.18 -1.63 20.35
CA VAL A 469 -25.64 -1.69 20.30
C VAL A 469 -26.13 -2.34 21.59
N LEU A 470 -26.87 -1.57 22.36
CA LEU A 470 -27.51 -2.05 23.60
C LEU A 470 -28.99 -2.28 23.32
N ILE A 471 -29.41 -3.52 23.57
CA ILE A 471 -30.82 -3.87 23.56
C ILE A 471 -31.34 -3.62 24.97
N VAL A 472 -32.27 -2.70 25.09
CA VAL A 472 -32.79 -2.24 26.39
C VAL A 472 -34.29 -2.52 26.51
N PRO A 473 -34.81 -2.77 27.74
CA PRO A 473 -36.24 -3.02 27.95
C PRO A 473 -37.09 -1.77 27.67
N ASP A 474 -36.62 -0.60 28.06
CA ASP A 474 -37.27 0.69 27.85
C ASP A 474 -36.31 1.71 27.27
N ILE A 475 -36.54 2.04 25.99
CA ILE A 475 -35.69 3.01 25.27
C ILE A 475 -35.97 4.46 25.68
N HIS A 476 -37.20 4.78 26.10
CA HIS A 476 -37.54 6.13 26.56
C HIS A 476 -36.77 6.48 27.83
N ALA A 477 -36.75 5.58 28.81
CA ALA A 477 -35.98 5.77 30.04
C ALA A 477 -34.46 5.95 29.72
N ALA A 478 -33.93 5.22 28.76
CA ALA A 478 -32.53 5.33 28.32
C ALA A 478 -32.25 6.69 27.66
N VAL A 479 -33.10 7.11 26.74
CA VAL A 479 -32.99 8.38 26.02
C VAL A 479 -33.15 9.58 26.95
N ASP A 480 -34.16 9.55 27.81
CA ASP A 480 -34.44 10.64 28.77
C ASP A 480 -33.28 10.84 29.75
N ALA A 481 -32.69 9.74 30.22
CA ALA A 481 -31.54 9.80 31.11
C ALA A 481 -30.32 10.47 30.45
N ILE A 482 -30.08 10.22 29.16
CA ILE A 482 -28.99 10.84 28.41
C ILE A 482 -29.30 12.28 28.01
N ALA A 483 -30.52 12.55 27.57
CA ALA A 483 -30.97 13.92 27.23
C ALA A 483 -30.98 14.87 28.42
N ALA A 484 -31.18 14.34 29.62
CA ALA A 484 -31.15 15.12 30.88
C ALA A 484 -29.73 15.57 31.27
N LEU A 485 -28.68 15.03 30.65
CA LEU A 485 -27.31 15.42 30.91
C LEU A 485 -27.03 16.82 30.32
N PRO A 486 -26.37 17.73 31.08
CA PRO A 486 -26.14 19.11 30.64
C PRO A 486 -25.34 19.15 29.31
N GLY A 487 -25.93 19.78 28.29
CA GLY A 487 -25.32 19.93 26.99
C GLY A 487 -25.70 18.86 25.95
N ASN A 488 -26.45 17.81 26.34
CA ASN A 488 -26.78 16.68 25.47
C ASN A 488 -28.21 16.75 24.88
N GLU A 489 -28.97 17.80 25.16
CA GLU A 489 -30.36 17.95 24.71
C GLU A 489 -30.61 17.76 23.22
N LYS A 490 -29.57 17.93 22.39
CA LYS A 490 -29.60 17.78 20.92
C LYS A 490 -28.63 16.72 20.35
N SER A 491 -28.05 15.89 21.21
CA SER A 491 -26.98 14.96 20.81
C SER A 491 -27.51 13.55 20.51
N VAL A 492 -28.80 13.32 20.67
CA VAL A 492 -29.45 12.04 20.40
C VAL A 492 -30.11 12.08 19.04
N TYR A 493 -29.80 11.11 18.22
CA TYR A 493 -30.33 10.93 16.86
C TYR A 493 -31.25 9.71 16.85
N PHE A 494 -32.42 9.84 16.26
CA PHE A 494 -33.43 8.80 16.20
C PHE A 494 -33.51 8.23 14.80
N TYR A 495 -33.39 6.92 14.68
CA TYR A 495 -33.36 6.23 13.37
C TYR A 495 -34.40 5.11 13.35
N TRP A 496 -35.12 5.05 12.26
CA TRP A 496 -35.89 3.87 11.88
C TRP A 496 -35.16 3.19 10.71
N HIS A 497 -34.97 1.87 10.86
CA HIS A 497 -34.27 1.04 9.90
C HIS A 497 -35.26 0.06 9.27
N TYR A 498 -35.32 0.08 7.96
CA TYR A 498 -36.14 -0.83 7.18
C TYR A 498 -35.32 -1.46 6.08
N ASN A 499 -34.93 -2.72 6.29
CA ASN A 499 -34.01 -3.45 5.43
C ASN A 499 -34.64 -4.76 4.99
N PHE A 500 -34.36 -5.18 3.76
CA PHE A 500 -34.92 -6.41 3.21
C PHE A 500 -34.07 -6.98 2.09
N ASP A 501 -34.31 -8.27 1.78
CA ASP A 501 -33.81 -8.97 0.62
C ASP A 501 -34.97 -9.24 -0.36
N THR A 502 -34.64 -9.51 -1.61
CA THR A 502 -35.60 -9.88 -2.67
C THR A 502 -35.14 -11.12 -3.41
N ASN A 503 -36.05 -11.72 -4.17
CA ASN A 503 -35.77 -12.87 -5.06
C ASN A 503 -35.26 -12.47 -6.44
N LEU A 504 -34.96 -11.17 -6.67
CA LEU A 504 -34.49 -10.65 -7.96
C LEU A 504 -33.05 -11.00 -8.24
N ASN A 505 -32.69 -11.13 -9.51
CA ASN A 505 -31.30 -11.16 -9.93
C ASN A 505 -30.65 -9.79 -9.77
N ARG A 506 -29.34 -9.70 -9.94
CA ARG A 506 -28.57 -8.49 -9.66
C ARG A 506 -28.98 -7.29 -10.53
N ASP A 507 -29.21 -7.51 -11.82
CA ASP A 507 -29.53 -6.43 -12.76
C ASP A 507 -30.89 -5.82 -12.44
N ASP A 508 -31.87 -6.66 -12.12
CA ASP A 508 -33.20 -6.22 -11.68
C ASP A 508 -33.15 -5.56 -10.30
N GLN A 509 -32.25 -6.01 -9.39
CA GLN A 509 -32.02 -5.33 -8.12
C GLN A 509 -31.50 -3.90 -8.32
N ILE A 510 -30.64 -3.65 -9.30
CA ILE A 510 -30.13 -2.31 -9.63
C ILE A 510 -31.27 -1.42 -10.17
N LEU A 511 -32.12 -1.96 -11.03
CA LEU A 511 -33.27 -1.21 -11.55
C LEU A 511 -34.26 -0.86 -10.42
N LEU A 512 -34.60 -1.85 -9.60
CA LEU A 512 -35.45 -1.64 -8.40
C LEU A 512 -34.83 -0.62 -7.44
N ALA A 513 -33.51 -0.66 -7.24
CA ALA A 513 -32.80 0.28 -6.38
C ALA A 513 -32.92 1.72 -6.89
N ASN A 514 -32.79 1.94 -8.19
CA ASN A 514 -32.92 3.26 -8.80
C ASN A 514 -34.35 3.81 -8.63
N ASP A 515 -35.36 2.98 -8.87
CA ASP A 515 -36.77 3.37 -8.71
C ASP A 515 -37.12 3.65 -7.24
N LEU A 516 -36.65 2.81 -6.30
CA LEU A 516 -36.84 3.03 -4.88
C LEU A 516 -36.14 4.31 -4.41
N SER A 517 -34.88 4.53 -4.83
CA SER A 517 -34.10 5.71 -4.47
C SER A 517 -34.80 7.00 -4.92
N SER A 518 -35.29 7.03 -6.17
CA SER A 518 -36.01 8.21 -6.71
C SER A 518 -37.32 8.43 -5.95
N THR A 519 -38.13 7.38 -5.76
CA THR A 519 -39.42 7.48 -5.06
C THR A 519 -39.27 7.91 -3.61
N ILE A 520 -38.28 7.35 -2.89
CA ILE A 520 -37.99 7.71 -1.50
C ILE A 520 -37.47 9.15 -1.41
N SER A 521 -36.64 9.59 -2.35
CA SER A 521 -36.13 10.96 -2.43
C SER A 521 -37.24 11.97 -2.66
N ASP A 522 -38.17 11.67 -3.54
CA ASP A 522 -39.34 12.52 -3.82
C ASP A 522 -40.25 12.62 -2.59
N PHE A 523 -40.53 11.49 -1.93
CA PHE A 523 -41.28 11.44 -0.69
C PHE A 523 -40.61 12.26 0.40
N PHE A 524 -39.29 12.12 0.59
CA PHE A 524 -38.54 12.91 1.56
C PHE A 524 -38.63 14.40 1.25
N THR A 525 -38.49 14.80 0.01
CA THR A 525 -38.59 16.22 -0.39
C THR A 525 -39.98 16.82 -0.06
N GLN A 526 -41.04 16.05 -0.22
CA GLN A 526 -42.41 16.45 0.13
C GLN A 526 -42.59 16.49 1.64
N SER A 527 -42.17 15.46 2.36
CA SER A 527 -42.29 15.34 3.82
C SER A 527 -41.53 16.44 4.54
N TYR A 528 -40.32 16.78 4.08
CA TYR A 528 -39.51 17.87 4.61
C TYR A 528 -40.22 19.22 4.46
N LYS A 529 -40.85 19.49 3.32
CA LYS A 529 -41.66 20.72 3.12
C LYS A 529 -42.89 20.79 4.01
N GLN A 530 -43.45 19.63 4.38
CA GLN A 530 -44.66 19.53 5.26
C GLN A 530 -44.30 19.48 6.75
N ASN A 531 -43.03 19.51 7.11
CA ASN A 531 -42.54 19.44 8.49
C ASN A 531 -43.06 18.20 9.26
N THR A 532 -42.97 17.03 8.65
CA THR A 532 -43.50 15.77 9.21
C THR A 532 -42.59 15.14 10.26
N GLY A 533 -41.55 15.83 10.74
CA GLY A 533 -40.57 15.30 11.70
C GLY A 533 -39.51 14.37 11.08
N ILE A 534 -39.53 14.17 9.78
CA ILE A 534 -38.48 13.41 9.05
C ILE A 534 -37.34 14.37 8.71
N MET A 535 -36.16 14.14 9.30
CA MET A 535 -34.95 14.95 9.10
C MET A 535 -34.11 14.51 7.90
N ARG A 536 -34.00 13.23 7.72
CA ARG A 536 -33.17 12.63 6.64
C ARG A 536 -33.70 11.24 6.27
N CYS A 537 -33.64 10.93 5.00
CA CYS A 537 -33.86 9.58 4.52
C CYS A 537 -32.69 9.15 3.66
N GLN A 538 -32.11 7.99 3.96
CA GLN A 538 -31.01 7.40 3.22
C GLN A 538 -31.41 6.02 2.74
N PHE A 539 -31.24 5.78 1.45
CA PHE A 539 -31.48 4.50 0.83
C PHE A 539 -30.20 4.00 0.19
N GLU A 540 -29.84 2.75 0.45
CA GLU A 540 -28.66 2.11 -0.08
C GLU A 540 -28.99 0.72 -0.61
N SER A 541 -28.37 0.34 -1.73
CA SER A 541 -28.50 -1.00 -2.29
C SER A 541 -27.14 -1.66 -2.45
N ARG A 542 -27.00 -2.89 -1.96
CA ARG A 542 -25.77 -3.67 -2.11
C ARG A 542 -25.42 -3.89 -3.57
N ALA A 543 -26.40 -4.17 -4.42
CA ALA A 543 -26.20 -4.39 -5.85
C ALA A 543 -25.78 -3.12 -6.59
N ALA A 544 -26.41 -1.97 -6.29
CA ALA A 544 -26.09 -0.69 -6.92
C ALA A 544 -24.69 -0.20 -6.52
N ASN A 545 -24.30 -0.35 -5.24
CA ASN A 545 -22.99 0.09 -4.75
C ASN A 545 -21.85 -0.85 -5.12
N TYR A 546 -22.13 -2.07 -5.57
CA TYR A 546 -21.10 -3.04 -5.94
C TYR A 546 -20.16 -2.51 -7.03
N GLU A 547 -20.67 -1.81 -8.03
CA GLU A 547 -19.83 -1.29 -9.13
C GLU A 547 -18.88 -0.20 -8.65
N GLU A 548 -19.29 0.63 -7.69
CA GLU A 548 -18.44 1.65 -7.10
C GLU A 548 -17.29 1.01 -6.29
N PHE A 549 -17.60 0.02 -5.44
CA PHE A 549 -16.58 -0.75 -4.72
C PHE A 549 -15.62 -1.50 -5.65
N LEU A 550 -16.16 -2.08 -6.73
CA LEU A 550 -15.35 -2.75 -7.73
C LEU A 550 -14.41 -1.78 -8.45
N ALA A 551 -14.89 -0.58 -8.76
CA ALA A 551 -14.08 0.48 -9.35
C ALA A 551 -12.96 0.93 -8.40
N ASP A 552 -13.24 1.10 -7.13
CA ASP A 552 -12.27 1.52 -6.11
C ASP A 552 -11.23 0.42 -5.87
N PHE A 553 -11.65 -0.76 -5.45
CA PHE A 553 -10.71 -1.86 -5.15
C PHE A 553 -10.00 -2.39 -6.40
N GLY A 554 -10.68 -2.42 -7.54
CA GLY A 554 -10.08 -2.78 -8.82
C GLY A 554 -9.01 -1.79 -9.27
N SER A 555 -9.23 -0.49 -9.09
CA SER A 555 -8.24 0.53 -9.40
C SER A 555 -7.02 0.48 -8.48
N LEU A 556 -7.21 0.25 -7.18
CA LEU A 556 -6.14 0.06 -6.21
C LEU A 556 -5.32 -1.21 -6.54
N PHE A 557 -5.99 -2.30 -6.88
CA PHE A 557 -5.33 -3.55 -7.26
C PHE A 557 -4.54 -3.39 -8.57
N TYR A 558 -5.12 -2.74 -9.57
CA TYR A 558 -4.43 -2.43 -10.81
C TYR A 558 -3.17 -1.57 -10.56
N LEU A 559 -3.31 -0.50 -9.79
CA LEU A 559 -2.20 0.37 -9.41
C LEU A 559 -1.10 -0.41 -8.68
N ALA A 560 -1.47 -1.30 -7.78
CA ALA A 560 -0.51 -2.15 -7.08
C ALA A 560 0.27 -3.07 -8.03
N ILE A 561 -0.38 -3.64 -9.05
CA ILE A 561 0.31 -4.42 -10.09
C ILE A 561 1.33 -3.56 -10.83
N VAL A 562 0.92 -2.38 -11.28
CA VAL A 562 1.80 -1.47 -12.05
C VAL A 562 2.99 -1.01 -11.20
N LEU A 563 2.76 -0.58 -9.96
CA LEU A 563 3.83 -0.21 -9.03
C LEU A 563 4.75 -1.38 -8.72
N SER A 564 4.20 -2.59 -8.57
CA SER A 564 5.01 -3.79 -8.36
C SER A 564 5.94 -4.07 -9.53
N ILE A 565 5.48 -3.92 -10.77
CA ILE A 565 6.32 -4.06 -11.97
C ILE A 565 7.46 -3.03 -11.94
N VAL A 566 7.16 -1.77 -11.63
CA VAL A 566 8.16 -0.70 -11.52
C VAL A 566 9.21 -1.03 -10.46
N PHE A 567 8.78 -1.44 -9.27
CA PHE A 567 9.68 -1.80 -8.17
C PHE A 567 10.51 -3.06 -8.45
N LEU A 568 9.92 -4.06 -9.15
CA LEU A 568 10.63 -5.24 -9.59
C LEU A 568 11.72 -4.92 -10.61
N ILE A 569 11.43 -4.08 -11.61
CA ILE A 569 12.43 -3.60 -12.59
C ILE A 569 13.58 -2.92 -11.84
N ALA A 570 13.28 -2.06 -10.88
CA ALA A 570 14.29 -1.40 -10.07
C ALA A 570 15.13 -2.37 -9.25
N ALA A 571 14.51 -3.33 -8.56
CA ALA A 571 15.20 -4.33 -7.77
C ALA A 571 16.13 -5.21 -8.62
N VAL A 572 15.64 -5.68 -9.77
CA VAL A 572 16.45 -6.48 -10.73
C VAL A 572 17.67 -5.71 -11.18
N LEU A 573 17.52 -4.42 -11.46
CA LEU A 573 18.64 -3.60 -11.92
C LEU A 573 19.66 -3.32 -10.82
N ILE A 574 19.22 -3.03 -9.61
CA ILE A 574 20.11 -2.88 -8.45
C ILE A 574 20.95 -4.17 -8.29
N ILE A 575 20.29 -5.32 -8.36
CA ILE A 575 20.91 -6.63 -8.27
C ILE A 575 21.93 -6.82 -9.40
N TYR A 576 21.53 -6.55 -10.64
CA TYR A 576 22.37 -6.72 -11.83
C TYR A 576 23.63 -5.86 -11.75
N TYR A 577 23.49 -4.55 -11.50
CA TYR A 577 24.65 -3.66 -11.38
C TYR A 577 25.58 -4.05 -10.25
N LYS A 578 25.02 -4.42 -9.12
CA LYS A 578 25.79 -4.89 -7.99
C LYS A 578 26.63 -6.10 -8.36
N GLN A 579 26.02 -7.10 -9.00
CA GLN A 579 26.75 -8.32 -9.36
C GLN A 579 27.81 -8.12 -10.42
N ILE A 580 27.54 -7.33 -11.46
CA ILE A 580 28.55 -6.99 -12.46
C ILE A 580 29.71 -6.26 -11.80
N SER A 581 29.43 -5.29 -10.91
CA SER A 581 30.48 -4.57 -10.19
C SER A 581 31.36 -5.49 -9.37
N GLU A 582 30.74 -6.37 -8.59
CA GLU A 582 31.44 -7.34 -7.76
C GLU A 582 32.22 -8.35 -8.61
N GLY A 583 31.65 -8.81 -9.73
CA GLY A 583 32.30 -9.76 -10.63
C GLY A 583 33.65 -9.29 -11.17
N TYR A 584 33.70 -8.03 -11.62
CA TYR A 584 34.98 -7.47 -12.11
C TYR A 584 36.01 -7.28 -11.01
N GLU A 585 35.61 -6.91 -9.81
CA GLU A 585 36.55 -6.75 -8.68
C GLU A 585 37.08 -8.08 -8.17
N ASP A 586 36.23 -9.09 -8.17
CA ASP A 586 36.62 -10.42 -7.71
C ASP A 586 37.44 -11.20 -8.75
N GLN A 587 37.37 -10.82 -10.01
CA GLN A 587 38.16 -11.46 -11.07
C GLN A 587 39.64 -11.52 -10.70
N ALA A 588 40.23 -10.38 -10.32
CA ALA A 588 41.62 -10.29 -9.91
C ALA A 588 41.94 -11.14 -8.65
N ARG A 589 41.00 -11.19 -7.70
CA ARG A 589 41.18 -11.99 -6.48
C ARG A 589 41.11 -13.49 -6.76
N PHE A 590 40.23 -13.93 -7.61
CA PHE A 590 40.09 -15.34 -7.98
C PHE A 590 41.26 -15.82 -8.88
N ASP A 591 41.81 -14.95 -9.74
CA ASP A 591 43.05 -15.24 -10.48
C ASP A 591 44.22 -15.51 -9.53
N ILE A 592 44.34 -14.71 -8.44
CA ILE A 592 45.35 -14.96 -7.41
C ILE A 592 45.08 -16.29 -6.70
N MET A 593 43.84 -16.58 -6.34
CA MET A 593 43.48 -17.83 -5.65
C MET A 593 43.70 -19.07 -6.52
N GLN A 594 43.50 -18.98 -7.84
CA GLN A 594 43.87 -20.05 -8.78
C GLN A 594 45.38 -20.28 -8.82
N LYS A 595 46.17 -19.19 -8.81
CA LYS A 595 47.66 -19.30 -8.79
C LYS A 595 48.18 -19.91 -7.49
N ILE A 596 47.42 -19.80 -6.39
CA ILE A 596 47.76 -20.40 -5.08
C ILE A 596 47.27 -21.86 -5.00
N GLY A 597 46.56 -22.39 -6.02
CA GLY A 597 46.19 -23.80 -6.11
C GLY A 597 44.68 -24.11 -5.88
N MET A 598 43.81 -23.11 -5.76
CA MET A 598 42.35 -23.37 -5.69
C MET A 598 41.84 -23.91 -7.04
N THR A 599 41.06 -24.99 -6.98
CA THR A 599 40.43 -25.56 -8.18
C THR A 599 39.23 -24.72 -8.65
N LYS A 600 38.92 -24.76 -9.94
CA LYS A 600 37.73 -24.07 -10.49
C LYS A 600 36.43 -24.48 -9.79
N ARG A 601 36.34 -25.72 -9.29
CA ARG A 601 35.16 -26.24 -8.57
C ARG A 601 35.02 -25.59 -7.17
N GLU A 602 36.14 -25.42 -6.47
CA GLU A 602 36.16 -24.75 -5.15
C GLU A 602 35.83 -23.27 -5.28
N ILE A 603 36.37 -22.61 -6.31
CA ILE A 603 36.04 -21.22 -6.64
C ILE A 603 34.54 -21.08 -6.91
N LYS A 604 33.96 -21.94 -7.75
CA LYS A 604 32.51 -21.92 -8.04
C LYS A 604 31.68 -22.15 -6.79
N LYS A 605 32.08 -23.06 -5.91
CA LYS A 605 31.37 -23.32 -4.64
C LYS A 605 31.46 -22.15 -3.68
N SER A 606 32.62 -21.49 -3.57
CA SER A 606 32.82 -20.29 -2.75
C SER A 606 32.00 -19.12 -3.26
N ILE A 607 31.99 -18.89 -4.58
CA ILE A 607 31.15 -17.86 -5.23
C ILE A 607 29.67 -18.10 -4.95
N ASN A 608 29.16 -19.31 -5.19
CA ASN A 608 27.76 -19.62 -4.98
C ASN A 608 27.33 -19.42 -3.51
N SER A 609 28.16 -19.85 -2.55
CA SER A 609 27.86 -19.66 -1.13
C SER A 609 27.77 -18.17 -0.74
N GLN A 610 28.69 -17.35 -1.25
CA GLN A 610 28.71 -15.91 -0.99
C GLN A 610 27.51 -15.20 -1.65
N LEU A 611 27.26 -15.50 -2.91
CA LEU A 611 26.14 -14.91 -3.66
C LEU A 611 24.80 -15.30 -3.04
N LEU A 612 24.63 -16.56 -2.66
CA LEU A 612 23.39 -17.05 -2.06
C LEU A 612 23.08 -16.31 -0.75
N THR A 613 24.08 -16.17 0.13
CA THR A 613 23.89 -15.45 1.41
C THR A 613 23.53 -13.99 1.19
N VAL A 614 24.30 -13.28 0.35
CA VAL A 614 24.10 -11.85 0.09
C VAL A 614 22.79 -11.60 -0.64
N PHE A 615 22.37 -12.55 -1.49
CA PHE A 615 21.18 -12.39 -2.31
C PHE A 615 19.89 -12.64 -1.53
N PHE A 616 19.83 -13.71 -0.73
CA PHE A 616 18.62 -14.07 0.00
C PHE A 616 18.43 -13.29 1.32
N LEU A 617 19.47 -12.60 1.81
CA LEU A 617 19.36 -11.76 3.01
C LEU A 617 18.26 -10.68 2.89
N PRO A 618 18.14 -9.92 1.77
CA PRO A 618 17.03 -8.98 1.59
C PRO A 618 15.65 -9.65 1.55
N LEU A 619 15.53 -10.82 0.95
CA LEU A 619 14.27 -11.56 0.89
C LEU A 619 13.83 -12.04 2.28
N VAL A 620 14.76 -12.56 3.07
CA VAL A 620 14.49 -12.95 4.47
C VAL A 620 14.10 -11.70 5.29
N GLY A 621 14.81 -10.58 5.11
CA GLY A 621 14.46 -9.31 5.73
C GLY A 621 13.05 -8.85 5.37
N ALA A 622 12.68 -8.91 4.09
CA ALA A 622 11.33 -8.56 3.62
C ALA A 622 10.26 -9.49 4.22
N GLY A 623 10.54 -10.79 4.34
CA GLY A 623 9.65 -11.73 5.01
C GLY A 623 9.44 -11.40 6.50
N ILE A 624 10.52 -11.03 7.20
CA ILE A 624 10.42 -10.59 8.60
C ILE A 624 9.58 -9.31 8.71
N HIS A 625 9.84 -8.30 7.85
CA HIS A 625 9.03 -7.08 7.84
C HIS A 625 7.56 -7.36 7.58
N LEU A 626 7.26 -8.27 6.65
CA LEU A 626 5.88 -8.67 6.33
C LEU A 626 5.18 -9.32 7.52
N ILE A 627 5.86 -10.20 8.26
CA ILE A 627 5.31 -10.86 9.46
C ILE A 627 4.92 -9.82 10.52
N PHE A 628 5.81 -8.85 10.79
CA PHE A 628 5.51 -7.80 11.78
C PHE A 628 4.52 -6.75 11.29
N ALA A 629 4.44 -6.49 9.97
CA ALA A 629 3.44 -5.61 9.38
C ALA A 629 2.03 -6.24 9.34
N PHE A 630 1.93 -7.58 9.33
CA PHE A 630 0.69 -8.32 9.17
C PHE A 630 -0.41 -7.91 10.17
N PRO A 631 -0.18 -7.82 11.50
CA PRO A 631 -1.20 -7.41 12.45
C PRO A 631 -1.72 -5.99 12.20
N MET A 632 -0.84 -5.04 11.89
CA MET A 632 -1.20 -3.66 11.62
C MET A 632 -2.01 -3.53 10.33
N ILE A 633 -1.59 -4.20 9.25
CA ILE A 633 -2.31 -4.18 7.98
C ILE A 633 -3.69 -4.84 8.14
N ARG A 634 -3.78 -5.93 8.91
CA ARG A 634 -5.08 -6.55 9.26
C ARG A 634 -6.03 -5.52 9.86
N LYS A 635 -5.57 -4.70 10.80
CA LYS A 635 -6.38 -3.64 11.40
C LYS A 635 -6.79 -2.57 10.39
N ILE A 636 -5.89 -2.18 9.49
CA ILE A 636 -6.22 -1.24 8.40
C ILE A 636 -7.27 -1.86 7.45
N LEU A 637 -7.18 -3.16 7.14
CA LEU A 637 -8.17 -3.85 6.30
C LEU A 637 -9.57 -3.89 6.94
N LEU A 638 -9.62 -3.92 8.27
CA LEU A 638 -10.89 -3.83 8.99
C LEU A 638 -11.58 -2.46 8.81
N LEU A 639 -10.87 -1.36 8.52
CA LEU A 639 -11.47 -0.08 8.13
C LEU A 639 -12.28 -0.20 6.83
N PHE A 640 -11.89 -1.14 5.98
CA PHE A 640 -12.60 -1.48 4.74
C PHE A 640 -13.62 -2.63 4.93
N ASN A 641 -13.97 -2.98 6.16
CA ASN A 641 -14.88 -4.10 6.49
C ASN A 641 -14.39 -5.49 6.02
N LEU A 642 -13.11 -5.66 5.71
CA LEU A 642 -12.55 -6.97 5.41
C LEU A 642 -12.22 -7.72 6.71
N THR A 643 -13.12 -8.61 7.12
CA THR A 643 -12.98 -9.40 8.37
C THR A 643 -12.36 -10.77 8.14
N ASN A 644 -12.31 -11.25 6.90
CA ASN A 644 -11.83 -12.58 6.53
C ASN A 644 -10.31 -12.72 6.68
N LEU A 645 -9.87 -13.06 7.90
CA LEU A 645 -8.47 -13.28 8.22
C LEU A 645 -7.84 -14.43 7.41
N HIS A 646 -8.63 -15.47 7.13
CA HIS A 646 -8.16 -16.64 6.37
C HIS A 646 -7.77 -16.26 4.94
N LEU A 647 -8.62 -15.48 4.27
CA LEU A 647 -8.33 -14.93 2.94
C LEU A 647 -7.03 -14.11 2.94
N TYR A 648 -6.90 -13.14 3.87
CA TYR A 648 -5.72 -12.29 3.96
C TYR A 648 -4.44 -13.10 4.20
N THR A 649 -4.51 -14.12 5.06
CA THR A 649 -3.37 -15.01 5.35
C THR A 649 -2.94 -15.80 4.12
N ILE A 650 -3.88 -16.42 3.40
CA ILE A 650 -3.60 -17.20 2.20
C ILE A 650 -3.01 -16.31 1.10
N VAL A 651 -3.61 -15.15 0.85
CA VAL A 651 -3.14 -14.19 -0.16
C VAL A 651 -1.72 -13.72 0.17
N THR A 652 -1.43 -13.44 1.44
CA THR A 652 -0.09 -13.03 1.89
C THR A 652 0.94 -14.13 1.65
N LEU A 653 0.63 -15.38 1.97
CA LEU A 653 1.51 -16.54 1.73
C LEU A 653 1.75 -16.79 0.24
N ILE A 654 0.69 -16.73 -0.58
CA ILE A 654 0.80 -16.90 -2.03
C ILE A 654 1.65 -15.78 -2.64
N SER A 655 1.42 -14.52 -2.24
CA SER A 655 2.18 -13.36 -2.71
C SER A 655 3.67 -13.49 -2.35
N PHE A 656 3.99 -13.91 -1.13
CA PHE A 656 5.37 -14.17 -0.72
C PHE A 656 6.00 -15.32 -1.51
N GLY A 657 5.29 -16.42 -1.73
CA GLY A 657 5.75 -17.56 -2.51
C GLY A 657 6.03 -17.19 -3.97
N ALA A 658 5.11 -16.47 -4.61
CA ALA A 658 5.26 -15.98 -5.98
C ALA A 658 6.46 -15.02 -6.13
N PHE A 659 6.60 -14.08 -5.18
CA PHE A 659 7.75 -13.16 -5.15
C PHE A 659 9.07 -13.91 -4.94
N ALA A 660 9.13 -14.86 -4.02
CA ALA A 660 10.32 -15.67 -3.76
C ALA A 660 10.74 -16.50 -4.98
N LEU A 661 9.77 -17.05 -5.72
CA LEU A 661 10.02 -17.76 -6.97
C LEU A 661 10.62 -16.82 -8.03
N PHE A 662 9.99 -15.67 -8.26
CA PHE A 662 10.50 -14.64 -9.17
C PHE A 662 11.93 -14.22 -8.78
N TYR A 663 12.16 -13.95 -7.51
CA TYR A 663 13.46 -13.54 -6.97
C TYR A 663 14.54 -14.62 -7.20
N THR A 664 14.17 -15.88 -7.04
CA THR A 664 15.06 -17.03 -7.32
C THR A 664 15.44 -17.15 -8.79
N ILE A 665 14.49 -16.85 -9.70
CA ILE A 665 14.76 -16.82 -11.15
C ILE A 665 15.77 -15.71 -11.48
N VAL A 666 15.56 -14.51 -10.95
CA VAL A 666 16.48 -13.38 -11.11
C VAL A 666 17.87 -13.72 -10.56
N TYR A 667 17.94 -14.36 -9.39
CA TYR A 667 19.18 -14.85 -8.82
C TYR A 667 19.93 -15.79 -9.79
N ARG A 668 19.26 -16.75 -10.37
CA ARG A 668 19.87 -17.73 -11.28
C ARG A 668 20.46 -17.06 -12.52
N ILE A 669 19.70 -16.13 -13.13
CA ILE A 669 20.16 -15.39 -14.33
C ILE A 669 21.38 -14.54 -14.01
N THR A 670 21.34 -13.79 -12.92
CA THR A 670 22.40 -12.85 -12.55
C THR A 670 23.64 -13.57 -12.00
N SER A 671 23.49 -14.68 -11.29
CA SER A 671 24.60 -15.53 -10.83
C SER A 671 25.39 -16.14 -11.99
N ASN A 672 24.73 -16.54 -13.08
CA ASN A 672 25.40 -17.01 -14.29
C ASN A 672 26.24 -15.91 -14.96
N ALA A 673 25.68 -14.68 -15.04
CA ALA A 673 26.40 -13.52 -15.59
C ALA A 673 27.66 -13.20 -14.76
N TYR A 674 27.54 -13.21 -13.43
CA TYR A 674 28.67 -13.04 -12.51
C TYR A 674 29.77 -14.12 -12.74
N TYR A 675 29.38 -15.39 -12.82
CA TYR A 675 30.31 -16.49 -13.01
C TYR A 675 31.11 -16.35 -14.32
N HIS A 676 30.46 -15.95 -15.41
CA HIS A 676 31.14 -15.69 -16.69
C HIS A 676 32.19 -14.57 -16.60
N ILE A 677 31.91 -13.53 -15.81
CA ILE A 677 32.89 -12.45 -15.62
C ILE A 677 34.10 -12.93 -14.81
N VAL A 678 33.85 -13.63 -13.69
CA VAL A 678 34.91 -14.05 -12.77
C VAL A 678 35.80 -15.18 -13.37
N SER A 679 35.21 -16.09 -14.15
CA SER A 679 35.95 -17.22 -14.75
C SER A 679 36.87 -16.83 -15.90
N GLY A 680 36.88 -15.55 -16.31
CA GLY A 680 37.72 -15.08 -17.42
C GLY A 680 37.36 -15.68 -18.78
N VAL A 681 36.28 -16.45 -18.90
CA VAL A 681 35.78 -16.97 -20.19
C VAL A 681 35.10 -15.81 -20.91
N SER A 682 35.93 -14.91 -21.45
CA SER A 682 35.50 -13.97 -22.45
C SER A 682 35.03 -14.78 -23.65
N ASN A 683 33.76 -14.71 -23.99
CA ASN A 683 33.31 -15.12 -25.32
C ASN A 683 34.06 -14.28 -26.36
N SER A 684 35.16 -14.83 -26.87
CA SER A 684 35.67 -14.47 -28.18
C SER A 684 34.65 -15.01 -29.22
N ARG A 685 33.58 -14.28 -29.40
CA ARG A 685 32.69 -14.31 -30.57
C ARG A 685 32.17 -12.91 -30.86
#